data_3a7d4a36e839205e56235ba7bdf58b5d
#
_entry.id   3a7d4a36e839205e56235ba7bdf58b5d
#
_cell.length_a   1.000
_cell.length_b   1.000
_cell.length_c   1.000
_cell.angle_alpha   90.00
_cell.angle_beta   90.00
_cell.angle_gamma   90.00
#
_symmetry.space_group_name_H-M   'P 1'
#
loop_
_entity.id
_entity.type
_entity.pdbx_description
1 polymer ?
#
loop_
_entity_poly.entity_id
_entity_poly.type
_entity_poly.pdbx_seq_one_letter_code
_entity_poly.pdbx_strand_id
1 'polypeptide(L)'
;MWKFQDTSLPMEERVQDLLAHLTLAEKIGLLSTHQLPIPRLDIREWYIGTEVARGYVSRDPEEPSTVFPQPIGMASTFDPSLMYQLGEIAGEEARFYQRKDPKSHLMLWGPTVDPERDPRWGRTEEGYGEDPFLIGEMTAAYTQGMAGEDPVYRRTIPALKHFCANNNEKNRGSCSANVTPRTLHEYYYRAFEGAVVRGGADSMMAAYNELSGVPACMNPDLQHVVKDQWHLGFVVTDGADFTQNVLMHHAFATHAEALAACLKNGCDVMTDDEDAVTAAAWDALDRGLITEQDIDRAVGSSMLGRFRLGEFDGDACLYNTEPAETDTPIHRAVNQCAAMEQMCLLHNTGILPLQLQKGQKVAVIGPLGAENYRDWYTGVASYGVNIRDGLRQRLGTEQVLFDDGYDVVAVQSVLTGKYCTVAEDGTLYASAAEIGERERFRCHDWDFGSMNLYACCNDRYVTEDGAYRATSATPYAWFIREWLKPEPYGDTTLFGSWQDIPMDVAVQPDGTLHAVPHARPDAARQFRLVSVEDGAARAAALAKQADVVVLCVGNHPMQVARECYDRPDLELPAHQKKLIEAVRQANPNTVLVVVSSYPYGLGEVQKQVPAILYTTHAGAELGNAVAETLLGRNNPAARCPITWYRSAQDLPDIMEYDIIQANRTYLYDDGEVLYPFGHGLSYTTFAYSNLTAEKKAGGVLFRLTVENTGERDGDEVVQLYAQALTSRVKRPLRQLCAFQRVHVPAGECCPVTLFVPQHALEFYDVTREKMVMEQGRYAFRAGASSADIRLELELTLDGETIPSRDLGAPVLCKNYDTKSGIATTLQFSKGQNDWYGCTNDLGGEFVFAQAAFENYTAAELWAAAPCAKATVRIFAGEQELGSVEIPPSRSPEDFHPYAVRLKAYAGVADLRLKIEGLASVFRVQFGA
;
A
#
# COMPACT_ATOMS: atom_id res chain seq x y z
N MET A 1 -3.36 -26.36 -39.03
CA MET A 1 -3.18 -26.20 -37.57
C MET A 1 -1.71 -25.85 -37.38
N TRP A 2 -1.46 -24.73 -36.75
CA TRP A 2 -0.10 -24.32 -36.39
C TRP A 2 0.42 -25.20 -35.25
N LYS A 3 1.75 -25.36 -35.10
CA LYS A 3 2.35 -26.17 -34.04
C LYS A 3 2.00 -25.55 -32.66
N PHE A 4 1.94 -24.22 -32.55
CA PHE A 4 1.56 -23.55 -31.31
C PHE A 4 0.12 -23.83 -30.86
N GLN A 5 -0.75 -24.33 -31.76
CA GLN A 5 -2.13 -24.75 -31.44
C GLN A 5 -2.23 -26.21 -31.00
N ASP A 6 -1.13 -26.95 -30.96
CA ASP A 6 -1.10 -28.35 -30.53
C ASP A 6 -0.96 -28.45 -29.01
N THR A 7 -2.07 -28.75 -28.35
CA THR A 7 -2.15 -28.84 -26.87
C THR A 7 -1.37 -30.00 -26.27
N SER A 8 -0.87 -30.94 -27.11
CA SER A 8 -0.02 -32.05 -26.64
C SER A 8 1.45 -31.67 -26.44
N LEU A 9 1.85 -30.48 -26.91
CA LEU A 9 3.21 -29.96 -26.77
C LEU A 9 3.36 -29.08 -25.52
N PRO A 10 4.59 -29.02 -24.96
CA PRO A 10 4.88 -28.05 -23.87
C PRO A 10 4.60 -26.61 -24.30
N MET A 11 4.09 -25.80 -23.37
CA MET A 11 3.71 -24.40 -23.67
C MET A 11 4.89 -23.57 -24.16
N GLU A 12 6.08 -23.79 -23.63
CA GLU A 12 7.30 -23.11 -24.05
C GLU A 12 7.65 -23.39 -25.52
N GLU A 13 7.50 -24.63 -25.99
CA GLU A 13 7.71 -24.99 -27.41
C GLU A 13 6.65 -24.31 -28.30
N ARG A 14 5.42 -24.22 -27.81
CA ARG A 14 4.30 -23.57 -28.51
C ARG A 14 4.53 -22.08 -28.65
N VAL A 15 5.01 -21.41 -27.58
CA VAL A 15 5.38 -19.99 -27.60
C VAL A 15 6.50 -19.73 -28.60
N GLN A 16 7.54 -20.57 -28.62
CA GLN A 16 8.64 -20.43 -29.60
C GLN A 16 8.16 -20.60 -31.04
N ASP A 17 7.25 -21.52 -31.29
CA ASP A 17 6.65 -21.69 -32.63
C ASP A 17 5.81 -20.47 -33.03
N LEU A 18 5.01 -19.90 -32.05
CA LEU A 18 4.25 -18.68 -32.29
C LEU A 18 5.17 -17.50 -32.65
N LEU A 19 6.22 -17.27 -31.86
CA LEU A 19 7.20 -16.20 -32.11
C LEU A 19 7.84 -16.27 -33.46
N ALA A 20 8.13 -17.51 -33.96
CA ALA A 20 8.69 -17.72 -35.28
C ALA A 20 7.70 -17.38 -36.43
N HIS A 21 6.40 -17.35 -36.15
CA HIS A 21 5.36 -16.96 -37.11
C HIS A 21 4.96 -15.49 -37.03
N LEU A 22 5.30 -14.79 -35.97
CA LEU A 22 5.03 -13.33 -35.84
C LEU A 22 6.03 -12.55 -36.71
N THR A 23 5.52 -11.50 -37.37
CA THR A 23 6.38 -10.47 -37.98
C THR A 23 6.93 -9.56 -36.92
N LEU A 24 8.05 -8.89 -37.18
CA LEU A 24 8.63 -7.92 -36.23
C LEU A 24 7.64 -6.81 -35.83
N ALA A 25 6.83 -6.31 -36.75
CA ALA A 25 5.81 -5.31 -36.46
C ALA A 25 4.72 -5.83 -35.52
N GLU A 26 4.28 -7.09 -35.68
CA GLU A 26 3.33 -7.72 -34.78
C GLU A 26 3.93 -7.94 -33.39
N LYS A 27 5.20 -8.37 -33.29
CA LYS A 27 5.92 -8.50 -32.02
C LYS A 27 6.00 -7.16 -31.28
N ILE A 28 6.32 -6.08 -31.99
CA ILE A 28 6.38 -4.72 -31.40
C ILE A 28 5.00 -4.31 -30.86
N GLY A 29 3.91 -4.58 -31.59
CA GLY A 29 2.55 -4.30 -31.14
C GLY A 29 2.12 -5.11 -29.90
N LEU A 30 2.84 -6.16 -29.52
CA LEU A 30 2.59 -6.97 -28.32
C LEU A 30 3.38 -6.49 -27.08
N LEU A 31 4.18 -5.42 -27.20
CA LEU A 31 4.92 -4.83 -26.07
C LEU A 31 4.05 -3.91 -25.19
N SER A 32 2.84 -3.56 -25.63
CA SER A 32 1.91 -2.72 -24.86
C SER A 32 0.86 -3.58 -24.14
N THR A 33 0.24 -3.01 -23.11
CA THR A 33 -0.87 -3.67 -22.37
C THR A 33 -2.13 -3.84 -23.21
N HIS A 34 -2.38 -2.97 -24.18
CA HIS A 34 -3.37 -3.22 -25.23
C HIS A 34 -2.70 -3.89 -26.44
N GLN A 35 -3.08 -5.12 -26.73
CA GLN A 35 -2.50 -5.96 -27.78
C GLN A 35 -3.50 -6.16 -28.91
N LEU A 36 -3.20 -5.59 -30.07
CA LEU A 36 -4.08 -5.68 -31.25
C LEU A 36 -4.22 -7.12 -31.76
N PRO A 37 -5.37 -7.47 -32.38
CA PRO A 37 -5.58 -8.82 -32.91
C PRO A 37 -4.66 -9.11 -34.09
N ILE A 38 -4.27 -10.40 -34.23
CA ILE A 38 -3.48 -10.92 -35.36
C ILE A 38 -4.32 -12.00 -36.05
N PRO A 39 -5.29 -11.62 -36.93
CA PRO A 39 -6.29 -12.56 -37.49
C PRO A 39 -5.69 -13.72 -38.28
N ARG A 40 -4.53 -13.53 -38.98
CA ARG A 40 -3.88 -14.61 -39.75
C ARG A 40 -3.37 -15.77 -38.88
N LEU A 41 -3.18 -15.56 -37.59
CA LEU A 41 -2.76 -16.55 -36.58
C LEU A 41 -3.88 -16.92 -35.62
N ASP A 42 -5.10 -16.37 -35.81
CA ASP A 42 -6.24 -16.56 -34.92
C ASP A 42 -5.96 -16.05 -33.48
N ILE A 43 -5.17 -14.99 -33.41
CA ILE A 43 -4.90 -14.29 -32.11
C ILE A 43 -5.89 -13.14 -31.98
N ARG A 44 -6.67 -13.16 -30.90
CA ARG A 44 -7.66 -12.13 -30.61
C ARG A 44 -7.01 -10.90 -29.98
N GLU A 45 -7.72 -9.79 -30.05
CA GLU A 45 -7.42 -8.60 -29.26
C GLU A 45 -7.37 -8.93 -27.77
N TRP A 46 -6.42 -8.34 -27.06
CA TRP A 46 -6.20 -8.62 -25.66
C TRP A 46 -5.84 -7.37 -24.88
N TYR A 47 -6.34 -7.31 -23.63
CA TYR A 47 -6.00 -6.25 -22.69
C TYR A 47 -5.36 -6.86 -21.45
N ILE A 48 -4.22 -6.31 -21.02
CA ILE A 48 -3.55 -6.65 -19.77
C ILE A 48 -3.98 -5.62 -18.74
N GLY A 49 -4.63 -6.07 -17.68
CA GLY A 49 -4.87 -5.31 -16.46
C GLY A 49 -6.30 -4.80 -16.24
N THR A 50 -6.83 -5.16 -15.11
CA THR A 50 -7.93 -4.49 -14.40
C THR A 50 -7.70 -4.63 -12.90
N GLU A 51 -8.34 -3.79 -12.09
CA GLU A 51 -8.13 -3.77 -10.66
C GLU A 51 -8.78 -4.96 -9.95
N VAL A 52 -8.15 -5.43 -8.86
CA VAL A 52 -8.62 -6.56 -8.05
C VAL A 52 -8.27 -6.41 -6.57
N ALA A 53 -7.96 -5.20 -6.12
CA ALA A 53 -7.54 -4.96 -4.74
C ALA A 53 -8.57 -5.48 -3.71
N ARG A 54 -9.86 -5.35 -4.00
CA ARG A 54 -10.97 -5.76 -3.12
C ARG A 54 -12.15 -6.36 -3.91
N GLY A 55 -11.86 -7.43 -4.66
CA GLY A 55 -12.77 -8.07 -5.62
C GLY A 55 -12.51 -7.58 -7.04
N TYR A 56 -13.04 -8.31 -8.01
CA TYR A 56 -12.90 -7.99 -9.42
C TYR A 56 -13.58 -6.65 -9.76
N VAL A 57 -12.88 -5.77 -10.50
CA VAL A 57 -13.42 -4.50 -10.96
C VAL A 57 -13.69 -4.56 -12.45
N SER A 58 -14.98 -4.65 -12.81
CA SER A 58 -15.39 -4.41 -14.19
C SER A 58 -15.15 -2.95 -14.58
N ARG A 59 -14.79 -2.72 -15.84
CA ARG A 59 -14.72 -1.35 -16.39
C ARG A 59 -16.10 -0.80 -16.75
N ASP A 60 -17.11 -1.66 -16.80
CA ASP A 60 -18.52 -1.25 -16.98
C ASP A 60 -19.17 -1.05 -15.61
N PRO A 61 -19.59 0.16 -15.24
CA PRO A 61 -20.23 0.42 -13.96
C PRO A 61 -21.60 -0.28 -13.79
N GLU A 62 -22.19 -0.84 -14.85
CA GLU A 62 -23.43 -1.62 -14.77
C GLU A 62 -23.17 -3.11 -14.51
N GLU A 63 -21.92 -3.52 -14.40
CA GLU A 63 -21.52 -4.90 -14.13
C GLU A 63 -21.08 -5.08 -12.67
N PRO A 64 -21.98 -5.42 -11.76
CA PRO A 64 -21.65 -5.54 -10.34
C PRO A 64 -20.79 -6.77 -10.06
N SER A 65 -19.91 -6.64 -9.09
CA SER A 65 -19.08 -7.71 -8.54
C SER A 65 -19.18 -7.75 -7.02
N THR A 66 -18.66 -8.80 -6.40
CA THR A 66 -18.57 -8.89 -4.95
C THR A 66 -17.49 -7.92 -4.45
N VAL A 67 -17.88 -6.94 -3.65
CA VAL A 67 -16.98 -5.91 -3.09
C VAL A 67 -16.60 -6.28 -1.67
N PHE A 68 -15.35 -6.68 -1.48
CA PHE A 68 -14.77 -7.06 -0.18
C PHE A 68 -14.42 -5.84 0.68
N PRO A 69 -14.03 -6.03 1.95
CA PRO A 69 -13.35 -5.01 2.73
C PRO A 69 -12.07 -4.51 2.04
N GLN A 70 -11.61 -3.30 2.40
CA GLN A 70 -10.29 -2.82 1.97
C GLN A 70 -9.18 -3.78 2.37
N PRO A 71 -8.09 -3.92 1.59
CA PRO A 71 -6.99 -4.84 1.87
C PRO A 71 -6.41 -4.74 3.29
N ILE A 72 -6.21 -3.52 3.81
CA ILE A 72 -5.76 -3.33 5.20
C ILE A 72 -6.75 -3.92 6.23
N GLY A 73 -8.05 -3.95 5.93
CA GLY A 73 -9.07 -4.62 6.73
C GLY A 73 -8.99 -6.14 6.56
N MET A 74 -8.81 -6.63 5.33
CA MET A 74 -8.61 -8.07 5.09
C MET A 74 -7.36 -8.58 5.82
N ALA A 75 -6.27 -7.82 5.83
CA ALA A 75 -5.05 -8.15 6.58
C ALA A 75 -5.30 -8.24 8.10
N SER A 76 -6.22 -7.42 8.65
CA SER A 76 -6.53 -7.43 10.08
C SER A 76 -7.21 -8.73 10.56
N THR A 77 -7.69 -9.57 9.64
CA THR A 77 -8.26 -10.89 9.97
C THR A 77 -7.22 -11.88 10.42
N PHE A 78 -5.96 -11.76 9.96
CA PHE A 78 -4.90 -12.77 10.15
C PHE A 78 -5.38 -14.18 9.77
N ASP A 79 -6.18 -14.28 8.71
CA ASP A 79 -6.74 -15.53 8.20
C ASP A 79 -6.41 -15.77 6.72
N PRO A 80 -5.30 -16.47 6.41
CA PRO A 80 -4.97 -16.85 5.04
C PRO A 80 -6.01 -17.75 4.37
N SER A 81 -6.78 -18.53 5.14
CA SER A 81 -7.83 -19.39 4.58
C SER A 81 -8.99 -18.57 4.01
N LEU A 82 -9.39 -17.52 4.73
CA LEU A 82 -10.37 -16.55 4.23
C LEU A 82 -9.82 -15.82 3.00
N MET A 83 -8.55 -15.39 3.03
CA MET A 83 -7.92 -14.72 1.87
C MET A 83 -7.93 -15.59 0.62
N TYR A 84 -7.67 -16.90 0.76
CA TYR A 84 -7.76 -17.83 -0.37
C TYR A 84 -9.18 -17.86 -0.98
N GLN A 85 -10.23 -17.96 -0.13
CA GLN A 85 -11.62 -17.94 -0.60
C GLN A 85 -12.01 -16.63 -1.31
N LEU A 86 -11.55 -15.49 -0.79
CA LEU A 86 -11.75 -14.18 -1.43
C LEU A 86 -11.05 -14.13 -2.81
N GLY A 87 -9.86 -14.71 -2.91
CA GLY A 87 -9.14 -14.86 -4.17
C GLY A 87 -9.89 -15.74 -5.18
N GLU A 88 -10.45 -16.87 -4.73
CA GLU A 88 -11.28 -17.74 -5.57
C GLU A 88 -12.46 -17.00 -6.17
N ILE A 89 -13.20 -16.25 -5.34
CA ILE A 89 -14.35 -15.42 -5.79
C ILE A 89 -13.92 -14.39 -6.81
N ALA A 90 -12.83 -13.65 -6.55
CA ALA A 90 -12.33 -12.64 -7.49
C ALA A 90 -11.93 -13.25 -8.84
N GLY A 91 -11.27 -14.41 -8.83
CA GLY A 91 -10.90 -15.15 -10.02
C GLY A 91 -12.09 -15.72 -10.79
N GLU A 92 -13.11 -16.23 -10.08
CA GLU A 92 -14.36 -16.72 -10.67
C GLU A 92 -15.14 -15.60 -11.36
N GLU A 93 -15.30 -14.45 -10.69
CA GLU A 93 -15.99 -13.28 -11.27
C GLU A 93 -15.24 -12.72 -12.48
N ALA A 94 -13.90 -12.73 -12.48
CA ALA A 94 -13.10 -12.37 -13.65
C ALA A 94 -13.41 -13.30 -14.84
N ARG A 95 -13.50 -14.61 -14.62
CA ARG A 95 -13.88 -15.57 -15.66
C ARG A 95 -15.33 -15.42 -16.12
N PHE A 96 -16.24 -15.07 -15.22
CA PHE A 96 -17.63 -14.76 -15.59
C PHE A 96 -17.69 -13.61 -16.61
N TYR A 97 -17.03 -12.48 -16.31
CA TYR A 97 -17.02 -11.32 -17.21
C TYR A 97 -16.27 -11.56 -18.50
N GLN A 98 -15.16 -12.31 -18.48
CA GLN A 98 -14.41 -12.68 -19.67
C GLN A 98 -15.25 -13.53 -20.64
N ARG A 99 -16.14 -14.39 -20.16
CA ARG A 99 -17.06 -15.16 -21.03
C ARG A 99 -18.14 -14.29 -21.64
N LYS A 100 -18.57 -13.26 -20.91
CA LYS A 100 -19.56 -12.27 -21.38
C LYS A 100 -18.94 -11.35 -22.43
N ASP A 101 -17.74 -10.87 -22.17
CA ASP A 101 -16.91 -10.11 -23.11
C ASP A 101 -15.49 -10.73 -23.18
N PRO A 102 -15.13 -11.40 -24.29
CA PRO A 102 -13.80 -12.01 -24.45
C PRO A 102 -12.62 -11.02 -24.37
N LYS A 103 -12.86 -9.73 -24.43
CA LYS A 103 -11.86 -8.69 -24.23
C LYS A 103 -11.64 -8.37 -22.74
N SER A 104 -12.52 -8.82 -21.87
CA SER A 104 -12.39 -8.60 -20.41
C SER A 104 -11.12 -9.24 -19.88
N HIS A 105 -10.58 -8.59 -18.86
CA HIS A 105 -9.23 -8.83 -18.37
C HIS A 105 -9.16 -10.07 -17.47
N LEU A 106 -8.21 -10.95 -17.72
CA LEU A 106 -7.83 -12.08 -16.87
C LEU A 106 -6.43 -11.92 -16.25
N MET A 107 -5.67 -10.93 -16.70
CA MET A 107 -4.46 -10.47 -16.03
C MET A 107 -4.86 -9.30 -15.12
N LEU A 108 -4.70 -9.46 -13.80
CA LEU A 108 -5.33 -8.61 -12.79
C LEU A 108 -4.29 -7.79 -12.04
N TRP A 109 -4.49 -6.48 -11.88
CA TRP A 109 -3.60 -5.58 -11.15
C TRP A 109 -3.85 -5.65 -9.64
N GLY A 110 -3.19 -6.56 -8.99
CA GLY A 110 -3.25 -6.83 -7.56
C GLY A 110 -2.84 -8.25 -7.19
N PRO A 111 -2.66 -8.50 -5.90
CA PRO A 111 -2.78 -7.57 -4.76
C PRO A 111 -1.71 -6.48 -4.73
N THR A 112 -2.00 -5.39 -3.98
CA THR A 112 -1.00 -4.38 -3.63
C THR A 112 -0.18 -4.90 -2.46
N VAL A 113 1.11 -5.14 -2.69
CA VAL A 113 2.02 -5.83 -1.75
C VAL A 113 2.97 -4.85 -1.06
N ASP A 114 2.88 -3.56 -1.40
CA ASP A 114 3.68 -2.50 -0.79
C ASP A 114 3.54 -2.50 0.74
N PRO A 115 4.65 -2.62 1.53
CA PRO A 115 4.56 -2.59 2.99
C PRO A 115 4.30 -1.17 3.50
N GLU A 116 3.34 -1.02 4.38
CA GLU A 116 2.85 0.26 4.90
C GLU A 116 3.73 0.80 6.03
N ARG A 117 4.96 1.17 5.68
CA ARG A 117 5.97 1.67 6.64
C ARG A 117 5.60 2.98 7.33
N ASP A 118 4.63 3.72 6.81
CA ASP A 118 4.20 5.03 7.32
C ASP A 118 2.68 5.19 7.22
N PRO A 119 1.98 5.42 8.34
CA PRO A 119 0.52 5.54 8.35
C PRO A 119 -0.01 6.81 7.67
N ARG A 120 0.86 7.71 7.21
CA ARG A 120 0.48 8.89 6.42
C ARG A 120 0.38 8.59 4.93
N TRP A 121 0.87 7.45 4.46
CA TRP A 121 0.81 7.11 3.05
C TRP A 121 -0.63 7.06 2.54
N GLY A 122 -0.89 7.75 1.42
CA GLY A 122 -2.25 7.91 0.87
C GLY A 122 -2.91 6.62 0.41
N ARG A 123 -2.13 5.60 0.02
CA ARG A 123 -2.61 4.30 -0.47
C ARG A 123 -2.62 3.19 0.58
N THR A 124 -2.58 3.53 1.87
CA THR A 124 -2.73 2.55 2.97
C THR A 124 -3.98 1.67 2.83
N GLU A 125 -5.02 2.18 2.17
CA GLU A 125 -6.26 1.41 1.91
C GLU A 125 -6.04 0.15 1.06
N GLU A 126 -5.00 0.12 0.23
CA GLU A 126 -4.74 -0.95 -0.73
C GLU A 126 -3.77 -2.03 -0.22
N GLY A 127 -3.02 -1.75 0.83
CA GLY A 127 -1.95 -2.62 1.34
C GLY A 127 -2.40 -3.57 2.45
N TYR A 128 -1.48 -4.41 2.91
CA TYR A 128 -1.75 -5.47 3.89
C TYR A 128 -0.99 -5.26 5.21
N GLY A 129 -0.61 -4.02 5.53
CA GLY A 129 0.01 -3.63 6.77
C GLY A 129 1.52 -3.41 6.69
N GLU A 130 2.17 -3.28 7.85
CA GLU A 130 3.58 -2.89 7.96
C GLU A 130 4.55 -4.06 8.06
N ASP A 131 4.05 -5.29 8.27
CA ASP A 131 4.90 -6.46 8.49
C ASP A 131 5.07 -7.32 7.22
N PRO A 132 6.30 -7.52 6.71
CA PRO A 132 6.52 -8.23 5.46
C PRO A 132 6.16 -9.73 5.53
N PHE A 133 6.17 -10.36 6.72
CA PHE A 133 5.75 -11.74 6.87
C PHE A 133 4.22 -11.87 6.76
N LEU A 134 3.47 -11.02 7.47
CA LEU A 134 2.01 -10.96 7.37
C LEU A 134 1.57 -10.68 5.93
N ILE A 135 2.16 -9.66 5.29
CA ILE A 135 1.88 -9.31 3.89
C ILE A 135 2.09 -10.54 3.00
N GLY A 136 3.24 -11.19 3.13
CA GLY A 136 3.60 -12.37 2.33
C GLY A 136 2.64 -13.56 2.51
N GLU A 137 2.15 -13.83 3.73
CA GLU A 137 1.19 -14.92 4.00
C GLU A 137 -0.20 -14.59 3.43
N MET A 138 -0.71 -13.37 3.70
CA MET A 138 -2.05 -12.97 3.28
C MET A 138 -2.15 -12.82 1.77
N THR A 139 -1.16 -12.19 1.14
CA THR A 139 -1.15 -11.99 -0.31
C THR A 139 -0.84 -13.27 -1.09
N ALA A 140 -0.02 -14.18 -0.52
CA ALA A 140 0.18 -15.51 -1.13
C ALA A 140 -1.13 -16.29 -1.21
N ALA A 141 -1.93 -16.30 -0.14
CA ALA A 141 -3.21 -16.99 -0.12
C ALA A 141 -4.22 -16.37 -1.10
N TYR A 142 -4.33 -15.03 -1.13
CA TYR A 142 -5.21 -14.33 -2.06
C TYR A 142 -4.81 -14.58 -3.53
N THR A 143 -3.53 -14.50 -3.83
CA THR A 143 -2.95 -14.79 -5.15
C THR A 143 -3.23 -16.22 -5.59
N GLN A 144 -3.03 -17.19 -4.69
CA GLN A 144 -3.28 -18.61 -4.97
C GLN A 144 -4.76 -18.86 -5.31
N GLY A 145 -5.68 -18.28 -4.55
CA GLY A 145 -7.12 -18.38 -4.84
C GLY A 145 -7.46 -17.81 -6.23
N MET A 146 -6.91 -16.64 -6.58
CA MET A 146 -7.12 -16.03 -7.89
C MET A 146 -6.52 -16.86 -9.03
N ALA A 147 -5.31 -17.37 -8.86
CA ALA A 147 -4.60 -18.13 -9.88
C ALA A 147 -5.22 -19.51 -10.12
N GLY A 148 -5.86 -20.10 -9.10
CA GLY A 148 -6.46 -21.43 -9.14
C GLY A 148 -5.44 -22.56 -8.93
N GLU A 149 -5.92 -23.81 -8.83
CA GLU A 149 -5.12 -24.98 -8.41
C GLU A 149 -4.60 -25.84 -9.56
N ASP A 150 -5.01 -25.55 -10.82
CA ASP A 150 -4.56 -26.37 -11.96
C ASP A 150 -3.03 -26.21 -12.16
N PRO A 151 -2.27 -27.29 -12.29
CA PRO A 151 -0.82 -27.22 -12.40
C PRO A 151 -0.32 -26.65 -13.73
N VAL A 152 -1.17 -26.57 -14.76
CA VAL A 152 -0.82 -26.16 -16.12
C VAL A 152 -1.44 -24.80 -16.44
N TYR A 153 -2.73 -24.66 -16.15
CA TYR A 153 -3.51 -23.48 -16.49
C TYR A 153 -3.71 -22.55 -15.28
N ARG A 154 -4.00 -21.31 -15.57
CA ARG A 154 -4.34 -20.29 -14.58
C ARG A 154 -5.80 -19.84 -14.76
N ARG A 155 -6.53 -19.70 -13.62
CA ARG A 155 -7.84 -19.05 -13.62
C ARG A 155 -7.70 -17.59 -14.01
N THR A 156 -6.78 -16.89 -13.37
CA THR A 156 -6.35 -15.52 -13.68
C THR A 156 -4.85 -15.39 -13.46
N ILE A 157 -4.24 -14.30 -13.93
CA ILE A 157 -2.86 -13.94 -13.64
C ILE A 157 -2.84 -12.68 -12.79
N PRO A 158 -2.64 -12.80 -11.47
CA PRO A 158 -2.39 -11.65 -10.59
C PRO A 158 -1.06 -10.97 -10.93
N ALA A 159 -1.09 -9.64 -11.05
CA ALA A 159 0.09 -8.80 -11.18
C ALA A 159 0.33 -8.05 -9.86
N LEU A 160 1.28 -8.54 -9.07
CA LEU A 160 1.62 -7.94 -7.77
C LEU A 160 2.12 -6.51 -7.96
N LYS A 161 1.69 -5.56 -7.10
CA LYS A 161 2.09 -4.16 -7.25
C LYS A 161 2.42 -3.51 -5.91
N HIS A 162 3.25 -2.48 -5.88
CA HIS A 162 4.08 -1.96 -6.99
C HIS A 162 5.55 -2.24 -6.64
N PHE A 163 6.27 -2.98 -7.44
CA PHE A 163 7.65 -3.36 -7.13
C PHE A 163 8.64 -2.25 -7.54
N CYS A 164 9.33 -1.60 -6.61
CA CYS A 164 9.19 -1.71 -5.17
C CYS A 164 9.41 -0.35 -4.48
N ALA A 165 9.11 -0.32 -3.18
CA ALA A 165 9.29 0.85 -2.33
C ALA A 165 8.49 2.08 -2.78
N ASN A 166 7.26 1.88 -3.26
CA ASN A 166 6.29 2.92 -3.59
C ASN A 166 5.41 3.23 -2.39
N ASN A 167 5.88 4.05 -1.44
CA ASN A 167 5.25 4.26 -0.14
C ASN A 167 5.11 5.75 0.25
N ASN A 168 4.94 6.61 -0.73
CA ASN A 168 4.50 7.99 -0.62
C ASN A 168 3.90 8.44 -1.95
N GLU A 169 2.95 9.36 -1.89
CA GLU A 169 2.32 9.91 -3.09
C GLU A 169 2.98 11.21 -3.54
N LYS A 170 3.55 11.96 -2.61
CA LYS A 170 4.24 13.21 -2.92
C LYS A 170 5.43 12.96 -3.84
N ASN A 171 5.38 13.54 -5.03
CA ASN A 171 6.44 13.43 -6.06
C ASN A 171 6.75 11.99 -6.48
N ARG A 172 5.80 11.06 -6.39
CA ARG A 172 6.02 9.62 -6.66
C ARG A 172 6.65 9.34 -8.03
N GLY A 173 6.29 10.11 -9.07
CA GLY A 173 6.86 9.99 -10.42
C GLY A 173 8.23 10.64 -10.61
N SER A 174 8.90 11.13 -9.54
CA SER A 174 10.22 11.75 -9.61
C SER A 174 11.05 11.60 -8.33
N CYS A 175 10.51 10.92 -7.30
CA CYS A 175 11.24 10.67 -6.07
C CYS A 175 12.13 9.43 -6.18
N SER A 176 13.19 9.40 -5.36
CA SER A 176 14.07 8.23 -5.25
C SER A 176 14.01 7.65 -3.84
N ALA A 177 13.58 6.40 -3.73
CA ALA A 177 13.59 5.63 -2.49
C ALA A 177 15.01 5.17 -2.19
N ASN A 178 15.69 5.89 -1.29
CA ASN A 178 17.05 5.55 -0.84
C ASN A 178 17.00 4.58 0.34
N VAL A 179 17.44 3.34 0.12
CA VAL A 179 17.40 2.27 1.12
C VAL A 179 18.75 1.57 1.22
N THR A 180 19.07 1.01 2.39
CA THR A 180 20.20 0.09 2.51
C THR A 180 19.90 -1.24 1.82
N PRO A 181 20.90 -1.99 1.35
CA PRO A 181 20.69 -3.34 0.81
C PRO A 181 19.94 -4.26 1.79
N ARG A 182 20.18 -4.11 3.09
CA ARG A 182 19.46 -4.85 4.12
C ARG A 182 17.98 -4.52 4.15
N THR A 183 17.63 -3.24 4.25
CA THR A 183 16.22 -2.82 4.24
C THR A 183 15.53 -3.26 2.94
N LEU A 184 16.23 -3.20 1.80
CA LEU A 184 15.69 -3.65 0.52
C LEU A 184 15.30 -5.13 0.55
N HIS A 185 16.23 -6.02 0.93
CA HIS A 185 16.01 -7.46 0.93
C HIS A 185 15.18 -7.96 2.12
N GLU A 186 15.38 -7.38 3.33
CA GLU A 186 14.73 -7.85 4.55
C GLU A 186 13.30 -7.32 4.71
N TYR A 187 12.94 -6.23 4.04
CA TYR A 187 11.64 -5.57 4.18
C TYR A 187 10.88 -5.49 2.86
N TYR A 188 11.37 -4.72 1.88
CA TYR A 188 10.63 -4.48 0.64
C TYR A 188 10.50 -5.73 -0.23
N TYR A 189 11.59 -6.42 -0.56
CA TYR A 189 11.53 -7.62 -1.38
C TYR A 189 10.82 -8.77 -0.68
N ARG A 190 11.05 -8.91 0.63
CA ARG A 190 10.45 -9.98 1.41
C ARG A 190 8.92 -9.96 1.41
N ALA A 191 8.29 -8.79 1.35
CA ALA A 191 6.84 -8.67 1.24
C ALA A 191 6.32 -9.31 -0.06
N PHE A 192 7.03 -9.17 -1.18
CA PHE A 192 6.63 -9.71 -2.49
C PHE A 192 6.96 -11.20 -2.66
N GLU A 193 8.07 -11.65 -2.10
CA GLU A 193 8.56 -13.03 -2.27
C GLU A 193 7.49 -14.09 -1.99
N GLY A 194 6.72 -13.91 -0.91
CA GLY A 194 5.68 -14.86 -0.50
C GLY A 194 4.61 -15.07 -1.56
N ALA A 195 4.10 -14.00 -2.15
CA ALA A 195 3.06 -14.07 -3.17
C ALA A 195 3.57 -14.64 -4.51
N VAL A 196 4.86 -14.46 -4.85
CA VAL A 196 5.46 -15.08 -6.03
C VAL A 196 5.75 -16.57 -5.77
N VAL A 197 6.57 -16.87 -4.76
CA VAL A 197 7.13 -18.21 -4.57
C VAL A 197 6.10 -19.20 -4.05
N ARG A 198 5.17 -18.77 -3.21
CA ARG A 198 4.13 -19.63 -2.60
C ARG A 198 2.74 -19.37 -3.18
N GLY A 199 2.42 -18.12 -3.47
CA GLY A 199 1.16 -17.74 -4.09
C GLY A 199 1.05 -18.05 -5.58
N GLY A 200 2.19 -18.27 -6.26
CA GLY A 200 2.23 -18.60 -7.66
C GLY A 200 1.85 -17.43 -8.59
N ALA A 201 2.14 -16.19 -8.18
CA ALA A 201 1.97 -15.04 -9.05
C ALA A 201 2.84 -15.18 -10.29
N ASP A 202 2.25 -14.96 -11.46
CA ASP A 202 2.93 -15.04 -12.75
C ASP A 202 3.30 -13.65 -13.32
N SER A 203 2.84 -12.54 -12.69
CA SER A 203 3.12 -11.17 -13.13
C SER A 203 3.38 -10.21 -11.97
N MET A 204 4.04 -9.10 -12.28
CA MET A 204 4.35 -8.01 -11.35
C MET A 204 4.34 -6.67 -12.07
N MET A 205 3.89 -5.62 -11.37
CA MET A 205 3.93 -4.24 -11.85
C MET A 205 5.06 -3.49 -11.18
N ALA A 206 5.96 -2.88 -11.97
CA ALA A 206 7.01 -2.02 -11.46
C ALA A 206 6.44 -0.69 -10.97
N ALA A 207 7.06 -0.11 -9.94
CA ALA A 207 6.60 1.12 -9.30
C ALA A 207 7.02 2.39 -10.06
N TYR A 208 6.33 3.52 -9.79
CA TYR A 208 6.64 4.81 -10.38
C TYR A 208 7.97 5.43 -9.92
N ASN A 209 8.38 5.18 -8.69
CA ASN A 209 9.54 5.82 -8.08
C ASN A 209 10.86 5.23 -8.59
N GLU A 210 11.93 5.98 -8.37
CA GLU A 210 13.28 5.42 -8.44
C GLU A 210 13.60 4.61 -7.19
N LEU A 211 14.38 3.56 -7.36
CA LEU A 211 15.03 2.82 -6.29
C LEU A 211 16.52 3.18 -6.29
N SER A 212 16.94 3.98 -5.31
CA SER A 212 18.32 4.46 -5.20
C SER A 212 18.86 5.08 -6.51
N GLY A 213 18.06 5.96 -7.13
CA GLY A 213 18.43 6.70 -8.34
C GLY A 213 18.18 5.96 -9.66
N VAL A 214 17.49 4.82 -9.64
CA VAL A 214 17.15 4.04 -10.83
C VAL A 214 15.63 3.85 -10.88
N PRO A 215 14.94 4.27 -11.94
CA PRO A 215 13.52 3.99 -12.09
C PRO A 215 13.20 2.51 -11.92
N ALA A 216 12.15 2.19 -11.16
CA ALA A 216 11.87 0.82 -10.77
C ALA A 216 11.65 -0.12 -11.95
N CYS A 217 11.02 0.36 -13.04
CA CYS A 217 10.74 -0.44 -14.23
C CYS A 217 12.00 -0.81 -15.06
N MET A 218 13.16 -0.27 -14.70
CA MET A 218 14.45 -0.62 -15.33
C MET A 218 15.50 -1.08 -14.33
N ASN A 219 15.06 -1.41 -13.11
CA ASN A 219 15.96 -1.95 -12.08
C ASN A 219 16.40 -3.37 -12.48
N PRO A 220 17.72 -3.66 -12.50
CA PRO A 220 18.23 -4.99 -12.83
C PRO A 220 17.70 -6.13 -11.96
N ASP A 221 17.25 -5.85 -10.75
CA ASP A 221 16.67 -6.86 -9.86
C ASP A 221 15.32 -7.41 -10.35
N LEU A 222 14.65 -6.74 -11.31
CA LEU A 222 13.51 -7.33 -12.03
C LEU A 222 13.93 -8.60 -12.77
N GLN A 223 15.13 -8.60 -13.38
CA GLN A 223 15.67 -9.81 -14.00
C GLN A 223 16.29 -10.75 -12.97
N HIS A 224 17.24 -10.25 -12.15
CA HIS A 224 18.11 -11.10 -11.33
C HIS A 224 17.42 -11.69 -10.10
N VAL A 225 16.54 -10.94 -9.44
CA VAL A 225 15.82 -11.40 -8.25
C VAL A 225 14.45 -11.93 -8.64
N VAL A 226 13.64 -11.09 -9.32
CA VAL A 226 12.22 -11.39 -9.53
C VAL A 226 12.04 -12.54 -10.56
N LYS A 227 12.77 -12.51 -11.67
CA LYS A 227 12.65 -13.55 -12.71
C LYS A 227 13.58 -14.75 -12.47
N ASP A 228 14.88 -14.51 -12.22
CA ASP A 228 15.84 -15.60 -12.16
C ASP A 228 15.77 -16.38 -10.85
N GLN A 229 15.52 -15.72 -9.69
CA GLN A 229 15.46 -16.38 -8.39
C GLN A 229 14.05 -16.78 -7.98
N TRP A 230 13.06 -15.90 -8.17
CA TRP A 230 11.66 -16.19 -7.78
C TRP A 230 10.84 -16.82 -8.89
N HIS A 231 11.36 -16.86 -10.13
CA HIS A 231 10.75 -17.47 -11.31
C HIS A 231 9.42 -16.82 -11.76
N LEU A 232 9.30 -15.51 -11.60
CA LEU A 232 8.16 -14.76 -12.10
C LEU A 232 8.08 -14.83 -13.64
N GLY A 233 6.87 -14.90 -14.19
CA GLY A 233 6.64 -14.99 -15.65
C GLY A 233 7.00 -13.71 -16.39
N PHE A 234 6.33 -12.59 -16.10
CA PHE A 234 6.58 -11.31 -16.77
C PHE A 234 6.33 -10.08 -15.86
N VAL A 235 6.90 -8.95 -16.28
CA VAL A 235 6.78 -7.67 -15.57
C VAL A 235 6.13 -6.63 -16.49
N VAL A 236 5.20 -5.85 -15.93
CA VAL A 236 4.58 -4.68 -16.60
C VAL A 236 5.02 -3.38 -15.92
N THR A 237 5.00 -2.26 -16.63
CA THR A 237 5.12 -0.93 -16.01
C THR A 237 3.80 -0.50 -15.40
N ASP A 238 3.82 0.42 -14.44
CA ASP A 238 2.63 1.16 -14.00
C ASP A 238 2.13 2.11 -15.11
N GLY A 239 0.94 2.68 -14.94
CA GLY A 239 0.28 3.52 -15.95
C GLY A 239 1.09 4.76 -16.33
N ALA A 240 1.45 4.89 -17.61
CA ALA A 240 2.30 5.96 -18.17
C ALA A 240 3.71 6.06 -17.57
N ASP A 241 4.18 5.09 -16.77
CA ASP A 241 5.52 5.13 -16.14
C ASP A 241 6.64 5.13 -17.18
N PHE A 242 6.48 4.40 -18.27
CA PHE A 242 7.44 4.40 -19.38
C PHE A 242 7.72 5.82 -19.90
N THR A 243 6.68 6.62 -20.14
CA THR A 243 6.79 8.03 -20.54
C THR A 243 7.37 8.91 -19.41
N GLN A 244 7.05 8.64 -18.15
CA GLN A 244 7.56 9.39 -17.00
C GLN A 244 9.08 9.26 -16.85
N ASN A 245 9.70 8.15 -17.27
CA ASN A 245 11.16 7.99 -17.26
C ASN A 245 11.89 9.03 -18.10
N VAL A 246 11.25 9.57 -19.13
CA VAL A 246 11.78 10.64 -19.98
C VAL A 246 11.36 12.01 -19.48
N LEU A 247 10.05 12.19 -19.15
CA LEU A 247 9.46 13.49 -18.87
C LEU A 247 9.58 13.94 -17.42
N MET A 248 9.62 13.03 -16.45
CA MET A 248 9.63 13.34 -15.02
C MET A 248 10.93 12.96 -14.31
N HIS A 249 11.39 11.72 -14.49
CA HIS A 249 12.68 11.28 -13.94
C HIS A 249 13.87 11.86 -14.69
N HIS A 250 13.71 12.20 -15.97
CA HIS A 250 14.79 12.62 -16.86
C HIS A 250 15.97 11.63 -16.89
N ALA A 251 15.67 10.35 -16.68
CA ALA A 251 16.65 9.27 -16.67
C ALA A 251 17.26 9.05 -18.06
N PHE A 252 16.47 9.32 -19.12
CA PHE A 252 16.91 9.22 -20.52
C PHE A 252 16.45 10.42 -21.34
N ALA A 253 17.18 10.68 -22.44
CA ALA A 253 16.81 11.75 -23.35
C ALA A 253 15.68 11.35 -24.31
N THR A 254 15.50 10.07 -24.56
CA THR A 254 14.51 9.54 -25.55
C THR A 254 13.79 8.30 -25.03
N HIS A 255 12.57 8.10 -25.52
CA HIS A 255 11.77 6.90 -25.22
C HIS A 255 12.47 5.62 -25.73
N ALA A 256 13.24 5.69 -26.81
CA ALA A 256 14.00 4.53 -27.33
C ALA A 256 15.06 4.03 -26.33
N GLU A 257 15.74 4.95 -25.65
CA GLU A 257 16.72 4.61 -24.59
C GLU A 257 16.04 4.05 -23.35
N ALA A 258 14.91 4.64 -22.96
CA ALA A 258 14.09 4.15 -21.85
C ALA A 258 13.56 2.73 -22.13
N LEU A 259 12.99 2.47 -23.32
CA LEU A 259 12.51 1.14 -23.71
C LEU A 259 13.62 0.09 -23.69
N ALA A 260 14.80 0.46 -24.24
CA ALA A 260 15.95 -0.45 -24.25
C ALA A 260 16.39 -0.83 -22.84
N ALA A 261 16.37 0.14 -21.89
CA ALA A 261 16.71 -0.12 -20.49
C ALA A 261 15.65 -1.02 -19.84
N CYS A 262 14.34 -0.78 -20.01
CA CYS A 262 13.26 -1.61 -19.51
C CYS A 262 13.41 -3.06 -19.99
N LEU A 263 13.46 -3.28 -21.31
CA LEU A 263 13.56 -4.62 -21.89
C LEU A 263 14.81 -5.38 -21.41
N LYS A 264 15.96 -4.73 -21.35
CA LYS A 264 17.22 -5.37 -20.95
C LYS A 264 17.29 -5.71 -19.47
N ASN A 265 16.52 -5.06 -18.64
CA ASN A 265 16.49 -5.28 -17.19
C ASN A 265 15.26 -6.09 -16.72
N GLY A 266 14.48 -6.67 -17.64
CA GLY A 266 13.45 -7.64 -17.30
C GLY A 266 12.01 -7.13 -17.28
N CYS A 267 11.76 -5.84 -17.57
CA CYS A 267 10.40 -5.35 -17.81
C CYS A 267 9.97 -5.71 -19.23
N ASP A 268 8.77 -6.30 -19.39
CA ASP A 268 8.35 -6.93 -20.65
C ASP A 268 7.23 -6.18 -21.38
N VAL A 269 6.34 -5.52 -20.64
CA VAL A 269 5.13 -4.90 -21.19
C VAL A 269 5.01 -3.46 -20.66
N MET A 270 4.73 -2.52 -21.57
CA MET A 270 4.60 -1.11 -21.24
C MET A 270 3.12 -0.73 -21.13
N THR A 271 2.72 -0.22 -19.97
CA THR A 271 1.38 0.34 -19.72
C THR A 271 1.39 1.81 -20.10
N ASP A 272 1.41 2.10 -21.41
CA ASP A 272 1.55 3.44 -21.95
C ASP A 272 0.85 3.57 -23.30
N ASP A 273 0.91 4.75 -23.92
CA ASP A 273 0.42 5.01 -25.26
C ASP A 273 1.10 4.08 -26.30
N GLU A 274 0.29 3.34 -27.06
CA GLU A 274 0.74 2.31 -28.00
C GLU A 274 1.62 2.88 -29.11
N ASP A 275 1.27 4.07 -29.60
CA ASP A 275 2.04 4.74 -30.66
C ASP A 275 3.41 5.18 -30.14
N ALA A 276 3.49 5.66 -28.88
CA ALA A 276 4.74 6.02 -28.24
C ALA A 276 5.64 4.79 -28.03
N VAL A 277 5.10 3.66 -27.56
CA VAL A 277 5.85 2.41 -27.36
C VAL A 277 6.32 1.85 -28.72
N THR A 278 5.44 1.84 -29.72
CA THR A 278 5.77 1.36 -31.08
C THR A 278 6.87 2.21 -31.71
N ALA A 279 6.77 3.54 -31.64
CA ALA A 279 7.77 4.45 -32.18
C ALA A 279 9.12 4.28 -31.48
N ALA A 280 9.11 4.14 -30.15
CA ALA A 280 10.31 3.89 -29.36
C ALA A 280 11.00 2.58 -29.73
N ALA A 281 10.23 1.50 -30.00
CA ALA A 281 10.77 0.20 -30.37
C ALA A 281 11.48 0.25 -31.75
N TRP A 282 10.86 0.91 -32.74
CA TRP A 282 11.49 1.10 -34.04
C TRP A 282 12.75 1.96 -33.97
N ASP A 283 12.74 3.10 -33.26
CA ASP A 283 13.92 3.94 -33.05
C ASP A 283 15.05 3.20 -32.30
N ALA A 284 14.70 2.41 -31.29
CA ALA A 284 15.66 1.59 -30.53
C ALA A 284 16.33 0.51 -31.42
N LEU A 285 15.57 -0.14 -32.31
CA LEU A 285 16.10 -1.11 -33.27
C LEU A 285 17.02 -0.42 -34.31
N ASP A 286 16.58 0.70 -34.89
CA ASP A 286 17.35 1.44 -35.91
C ASP A 286 18.66 1.97 -35.33
N ARG A 287 18.68 2.36 -34.06
CA ARG A 287 19.90 2.80 -33.34
C ARG A 287 20.73 1.64 -32.78
N GLY A 288 20.27 0.38 -32.91
CA GLY A 288 20.95 -0.81 -32.37
C GLY A 288 21.00 -0.82 -30.83
N LEU A 289 20.06 -0.16 -30.16
CA LEU A 289 19.93 -0.20 -28.70
C LEU A 289 19.32 -1.52 -28.23
N ILE A 290 18.44 -2.13 -29.03
CA ILE A 290 17.85 -3.44 -28.82
C ILE A 290 17.97 -4.30 -30.09
N THR A 291 17.72 -5.58 -29.94
CA THR A 291 17.65 -6.57 -31.01
C THR A 291 16.25 -7.19 -31.07
N GLU A 292 15.90 -7.87 -32.16
CA GLU A 292 14.67 -8.66 -32.25
C GLU A 292 14.61 -9.72 -31.14
N GLN A 293 15.74 -10.26 -30.69
CA GLN A 293 15.82 -11.22 -29.61
C GLN A 293 15.38 -10.62 -28.25
N ASP A 294 15.66 -9.33 -28.00
CA ASP A 294 15.18 -8.64 -26.80
C ASP A 294 13.65 -8.53 -26.80
N ILE A 295 13.07 -8.25 -27.98
CA ILE A 295 11.62 -8.22 -28.17
C ILE A 295 11.02 -9.62 -28.03
N ASP A 296 11.63 -10.64 -28.64
CA ASP A 296 11.18 -12.05 -28.56
C ASP A 296 11.12 -12.55 -27.13
N ARG A 297 12.10 -12.17 -26.28
CA ARG A 297 12.10 -12.52 -24.87
C ARG A 297 10.91 -11.91 -24.14
N ALA A 298 10.67 -10.61 -24.31
CA ALA A 298 9.60 -9.87 -23.64
C ALA A 298 8.21 -10.37 -24.08
N VAL A 299 8.00 -10.45 -25.40
CA VAL A 299 6.75 -10.97 -25.98
C VAL A 299 6.52 -12.42 -25.59
N GLY A 300 7.57 -13.25 -25.62
CA GLY A 300 7.49 -14.66 -25.21
C GLY A 300 7.01 -14.83 -23.76
N SER A 301 7.50 -13.99 -22.85
CA SER A 301 7.09 -13.99 -21.44
C SER A 301 5.60 -13.66 -21.27
N SER A 302 5.11 -12.60 -21.89
CA SER A 302 3.69 -12.20 -21.79
C SER A 302 2.76 -13.17 -22.53
N MET A 303 3.18 -13.70 -23.68
CA MET A 303 2.43 -14.71 -24.42
C MET A 303 2.30 -16.04 -23.67
N LEU A 304 3.34 -16.47 -22.94
CA LEU A 304 3.24 -17.65 -22.08
C LEU A 304 2.10 -17.49 -21.05
N GLY A 305 1.90 -16.28 -20.52
CA GLY A 305 0.74 -15.97 -19.68
C GLY A 305 -0.59 -16.22 -20.40
N ARG A 306 -0.73 -15.79 -21.68
CA ARG A 306 -1.95 -16.03 -22.48
C ARG A 306 -2.17 -17.54 -22.75
N PHE A 307 -1.10 -18.31 -22.95
CA PHE A 307 -1.20 -19.78 -23.04
C PHE A 307 -1.68 -20.39 -21.72
N ARG A 308 -1.11 -19.96 -20.60
CA ARG A 308 -1.54 -20.43 -19.26
C ARG A 308 -3.00 -20.08 -18.95
N LEU A 309 -3.52 -18.97 -19.49
CA LEU A 309 -4.94 -18.62 -19.38
C LEU A 309 -5.84 -19.45 -20.31
N GLY A 310 -5.27 -20.34 -21.12
CA GLY A 310 -6.02 -21.26 -22.01
C GLY A 310 -6.60 -20.58 -23.24
N GLU A 311 -6.05 -19.44 -23.69
CA GLU A 311 -6.56 -18.72 -24.88
C GLU A 311 -6.55 -19.59 -26.13
N PHE A 312 -5.53 -20.44 -26.30
CA PHE A 312 -5.32 -21.27 -27.47
C PHE A 312 -5.78 -22.72 -27.29
N ASP A 313 -6.37 -23.08 -26.13
CA ASP A 313 -6.53 -24.47 -25.72
C ASP A 313 -8.00 -24.91 -25.60
N GLY A 314 -8.95 -24.00 -25.85
CA GLY A 314 -10.40 -24.31 -25.82
C GLY A 314 -10.80 -25.07 -24.55
N ASP A 315 -11.48 -26.21 -24.75
CA ASP A 315 -11.99 -27.05 -23.64
C ASP A 315 -10.88 -27.84 -22.91
N ALA A 316 -9.63 -27.84 -23.39
CA ALA A 316 -8.52 -28.44 -22.66
C ALA A 316 -8.14 -27.64 -21.40
N CYS A 317 -8.43 -26.35 -21.38
CA CYS A 317 -8.31 -25.53 -20.19
C CYS A 317 -9.56 -25.66 -19.31
N LEU A 318 -9.40 -26.19 -18.10
CA LEU A 318 -10.48 -26.35 -17.11
C LEU A 318 -11.27 -25.05 -16.91
N TYR A 319 -10.57 -23.94 -16.76
CA TYR A 319 -11.18 -22.63 -16.47
C TYR A 319 -11.98 -22.02 -17.64
N ASN A 320 -11.89 -22.57 -18.84
CA ASN A 320 -12.75 -22.18 -19.96
C ASN A 320 -14.13 -22.84 -19.88
N THR A 321 -14.24 -24.00 -19.23
CA THR A 321 -15.48 -24.81 -19.13
C THR A 321 -16.10 -24.85 -17.75
N GLU A 322 -15.33 -24.62 -16.69
CA GLU A 322 -15.82 -24.57 -15.30
C GLU A 322 -16.92 -23.51 -15.17
N PRO A 323 -18.03 -23.78 -14.44
CA PRO A 323 -19.03 -22.76 -14.17
C PRO A 323 -18.40 -21.51 -13.51
N ALA A 324 -18.86 -20.34 -13.90
CA ALA A 324 -18.45 -19.08 -13.28
C ALA A 324 -19.70 -18.20 -13.10
N GLU A 325 -19.83 -17.61 -11.94
CA GLU A 325 -20.97 -16.79 -11.52
C GLU A 325 -20.47 -15.52 -10.82
N THR A 326 -21.34 -14.54 -10.63
CA THR A 326 -21.01 -13.30 -9.91
C THR A 326 -22.04 -13.04 -8.82
N ASP A 327 -21.59 -12.46 -7.71
CA ASP A 327 -22.42 -12.00 -6.58
C ASP A 327 -23.43 -13.07 -6.08
N THR A 328 -23.00 -14.32 -6.01
CA THR A 328 -23.81 -15.44 -5.56
C THR A 328 -24.12 -15.36 -4.05
N PRO A 329 -25.09 -16.11 -3.53
CA PRO A 329 -25.30 -16.23 -2.09
C PRO A 329 -24.06 -16.72 -1.32
N ILE A 330 -23.21 -17.56 -1.95
CA ILE A 330 -21.95 -18.03 -1.35
C ILE A 330 -20.96 -16.89 -1.29
N HIS A 331 -20.78 -16.13 -2.38
CA HIS A 331 -19.91 -14.96 -2.43
C HIS A 331 -20.29 -13.94 -1.35
N ARG A 332 -21.59 -13.66 -1.20
CA ARG A 332 -22.12 -12.77 -0.15
C ARG A 332 -21.85 -13.28 1.25
N ALA A 333 -21.96 -14.59 1.48
CA ALA A 333 -21.70 -15.19 2.80
C ALA A 333 -20.20 -15.08 3.16
N VAL A 334 -19.29 -15.37 2.23
CA VAL A 334 -17.85 -15.21 2.44
C VAL A 334 -17.49 -13.73 2.64
N ASN A 335 -18.07 -12.82 1.85
CA ASN A 335 -17.88 -11.37 2.03
C ASN A 335 -18.38 -10.87 3.39
N GLN A 336 -19.53 -11.39 3.87
CA GLN A 336 -20.03 -11.08 5.21
C GLN A 336 -19.07 -11.60 6.30
N CYS A 337 -18.51 -12.79 6.12
CA CYS A 337 -17.48 -13.33 7.02
C CYS A 337 -16.26 -12.41 7.08
N ALA A 338 -15.73 -12.00 5.92
CA ALA A 338 -14.61 -11.07 5.84
C ALA A 338 -14.90 -9.72 6.51
N ALA A 339 -16.10 -9.18 6.29
CA ALA A 339 -16.54 -7.94 6.94
C ALA A 339 -16.65 -8.08 8.47
N MET A 340 -17.10 -9.22 8.98
CA MET A 340 -17.18 -9.50 10.42
C MET A 340 -15.81 -9.76 11.04
N GLU A 341 -14.95 -10.51 10.35
CA GLU A 341 -13.63 -10.87 10.87
C GLU A 341 -12.66 -9.70 10.95
N GLN A 342 -12.81 -8.66 10.15
CA GLN A 342 -12.00 -7.44 10.22
C GLN A 342 -12.41 -6.47 11.34
N MET A 343 -13.51 -6.72 12.08
CA MET A 343 -13.93 -5.84 13.18
C MET A 343 -12.90 -5.84 14.30
N CYS A 344 -12.15 -4.76 14.47
CA CYS A 344 -11.09 -4.62 15.47
C CYS A 344 -11.57 -3.82 16.68
N LEU A 345 -11.68 -4.45 17.83
CA LEU A 345 -12.02 -3.79 19.09
C LEU A 345 -10.75 -3.21 19.69
N LEU A 346 -10.57 -1.88 19.57
CA LEU A 346 -9.38 -1.19 20.06
C LEU A 346 -9.42 -0.91 21.56
N HIS A 347 -10.60 -0.58 22.07
CA HIS A 347 -10.81 -0.23 23.47
C HIS A 347 -12.22 -0.64 23.93
N ASN A 348 -12.35 -1.15 25.17
CA ASN A 348 -13.65 -1.47 25.77
C ASN A 348 -13.56 -1.50 27.29
N THR A 349 -14.34 -0.69 27.96
CA THR A 349 -14.46 -0.69 29.44
C THR A 349 -15.63 -1.57 29.93
N GLY A 350 -16.25 -2.33 29.03
CA GLY A 350 -17.34 -3.25 29.34
C GLY A 350 -18.73 -2.81 28.85
N ILE A 351 -18.83 -1.73 28.05
CA ILE A 351 -20.09 -1.34 27.43
C ILE A 351 -20.47 -2.27 26.27
N LEU A 352 -19.48 -2.80 25.57
CA LEU A 352 -19.66 -3.76 24.49
C LEU A 352 -19.47 -5.19 24.99
N PRO A 353 -20.28 -6.18 24.51
CA PRO A 353 -21.41 -6.00 23.59
C PRO A 353 -22.61 -5.33 24.22
N LEU A 354 -23.35 -4.55 23.43
CA LEU A 354 -24.54 -3.82 23.91
C LEU A 354 -25.62 -4.78 24.42
N GLN A 355 -26.12 -4.52 25.64
CA GLN A 355 -27.19 -5.30 26.28
C GLN A 355 -28.47 -4.45 26.29
N LEU A 356 -29.12 -4.33 25.12
CA LEU A 356 -30.31 -3.49 24.95
C LEU A 356 -31.57 -4.17 25.44
N GLN A 357 -32.34 -3.46 26.26
CA GLN A 357 -33.68 -3.88 26.67
C GLN A 357 -34.69 -3.46 25.59
N LYS A 358 -35.85 -4.16 25.56
CA LYS A 358 -36.93 -3.84 24.63
C LYS A 358 -37.40 -2.37 24.82
N GLY A 359 -37.40 -1.61 23.77
CA GLY A 359 -37.83 -0.20 23.76
C GLY A 359 -36.71 0.83 24.01
N GLN A 360 -35.50 0.37 24.36
CA GLN A 360 -34.33 1.26 24.41
C GLN A 360 -33.96 1.74 23.01
N LYS A 361 -33.47 2.98 22.93
CA LYS A 361 -33.11 3.62 21.69
C LYS A 361 -31.60 3.71 21.50
N VAL A 362 -31.16 3.50 20.30
CA VAL A 362 -29.80 3.71 19.84
C VAL A 362 -29.78 4.93 18.91
N ALA A 363 -28.91 5.89 19.16
CA ALA A 363 -28.65 6.97 18.22
C ALA A 363 -27.41 6.63 17.40
N VAL A 364 -27.55 6.50 16.08
CA VAL A 364 -26.42 6.48 15.13
C VAL A 364 -26.14 7.93 14.74
N ILE A 365 -24.94 8.40 15.05
CA ILE A 365 -24.54 9.79 14.84
C ILE A 365 -23.25 9.84 14.06
N GLY A 366 -23.09 10.84 13.20
CA GLY A 366 -21.84 11.14 12.51
C GLY A 366 -21.83 10.84 11.01
N PRO A 367 -20.82 11.36 10.31
CA PRO A 367 -20.75 11.40 8.85
C PRO A 367 -20.74 10.03 8.19
N LEU A 368 -20.27 8.99 8.89
CA LEU A 368 -20.13 7.64 8.35
C LEU A 368 -21.26 6.70 8.80
N GLY A 369 -22.28 7.21 9.54
CA GLY A 369 -23.37 6.40 10.06
C GLY A 369 -24.35 5.90 9.00
N ALA A 370 -24.56 6.66 7.93
CA ALA A 370 -25.52 6.35 6.87
C ALA A 370 -24.87 6.20 5.48
N GLU A 371 -23.57 6.22 5.43
CA GLU A 371 -22.81 6.14 4.19
C GLU A 371 -22.09 4.79 4.04
N ASN A 372 -21.85 4.40 2.80
CA ASN A 372 -21.03 3.26 2.43
C ASN A 372 -20.15 3.69 1.26
N TYR A 373 -19.09 4.45 1.57
CA TYR A 373 -18.24 5.07 0.57
C TYR A 373 -17.42 4.05 -0.21
N ARG A 374 -17.21 4.35 -1.49
CA ARG A 374 -16.32 3.63 -2.40
C ARG A 374 -14.99 4.35 -2.49
N ASP A 375 -13.88 3.61 -2.50
CA ASP A 375 -12.58 4.07 -2.94
C ASP A 375 -12.39 3.88 -4.45
N TRP A 376 -11.24 4.31 -4.98
CA TRP A 376 -10.96 4.24 -6.42
C TRP A 376 -10.84 2.79 -6.94
N TYR A 377 -10.38 1.90 -6.08
CA TYR A 377 -10.12 0.48 -6.40
C TYR A 377 -11.31 -0.44 -6.11
N THR A 378 -12.48 0.13 -5.92
CA THR A 378 -13.72 -0.58 -5.61
C THR A 378 -14.56 -0.81 -6.87
N GLY A 379 -14.97 -2.05 -7.11
CA GLY A 379 -16.00 -2.38 -8.09
C GLY A 379 -17.39 -1.81 -7.71
N VAL A 380 -18.40 -2.15 -8.48
CA VAL A 380 -19.79 -1.79 -8.18
C VAL A 380 -20.44 -2.95 -7.44
N ALA A 381 -20.86 -2.75 -6.19
CA ALA A 381 -21.64 -3.74 -5.46
C ALA A 381 -23.11 -3.68 -5.90
N SER A 382 -23.79 -4.83 -6.00
CA SER A 382 -25.22 -4.92 -6.32
C SER A 382 -26.11 -4.41 -5.19
N TYR A 383 -25.59 -4.35 -3.96
CA TYR A 383 -26.24 -3.82 -2.75
C TYR A 383 -25.21 -3.27 -1.78
N GLY A 384 -25.68 -2.59 -0.74
CA GLY A 384 -24.82 -2.13 0.35
C GLY A 384 -25.66 -1.81 1.59
N VAL A 385 -25.13 -2.18 2.75
CA VAL A 385 -25.77 -1.92 4.04
C VAL A 385 -24.88 -1.00 4.86
N ASN A 386 -25.35 0.22 5.15
CA ASN A 386 -24.65 1.16 6.04
C ASN A 386 -24.95 0.85 7.52
N ILE A 387 -24.22 1.47 8.44
CA ILE A 387 -24.29 1.20 9.88
C ILE A 387 -25.70 1.45 10.44
N ARG A 388 -26.34 2.57 10.08
CA ARG A 388 -27.71 2.90 10.47
C ARG A 388 -28.69 1.80 10.06
N ASP A 389 -28.62 1.38 8.81
CA ASP A 389 -29.58 0.43 8.25
C ASP A 389 -29.30 -1.00 8.77
N GLY A 390 -28.04 -1.36 9.00
CA GLY A 390 -27.66 -2.60 9.67
C GLY A 390 -28.25 -2.71 11.07
N LEU A 391 -28.19 -1.64 11.86
CA LEU A 391 -28.83 -1.60 13.20
C LEU A 391 -30.34 -1.58 13.10
N ARG A 392 -30.95 -0.85 12.15
CA ARG A 392 -32.40 -0.84 11.93
C ARG A 392 -32.97 -2.22 11.59
N GLN A 393 -32.26 -3.00 10.80
CA GLN A 393 -32.67 -4.38 10.47
C GLN A 393 -32.72 -5.29 11.70
N ARG A 394 -31.86 -5.05 12.71
CA ARG A 394 -31.78 -5.90 13.92
C ARG A 394 -32.63 -5.42 15.07
N LEU A 395 -32.83 -4.12 15.22
CA LEU A 395 -33.52 -3.51 16.35
C LEU A 395 -34.93 -3.01 15.99
N GLY A 396 -35.16 -2.68 14.73
CA GLY A 396 -36.35 -2.00 14.23
C GLY A 396 -36.10 -0.49 14.01
N THR A 397 -36.77 0.07 13.01
CA THR A 397 -36.55 1.46 12.57
C THR A 397 -36.86 2.48 13.68
N GLU A 398 -37.88 2.25 14.47
CA GLU A 398 -38.32 3.14 15.55
C GLU A 398 -37.33 3.22 16.73
N GLN A 399 -36.43 2.24 16.86
CA GLN A 399 -35.44 2.19 17.94
C GLN A 399 -34.10 2.85 17.53
N VAL A 400 -33.91 3.16 16.24
CA VAL A 400 -32.64 3.71 15.72
C VAL A 400 -32.85 5.15 15.24
N LEU A 401 -32.41 6.09 16.06
CA LEU A 401 -32.36 7.52 15.73
C LEU A 401 -31.12 7.80 14.86
N PHE A 402 -31.17 8.87 14.05
CA PHE A 402 -30.04 9.21 13.19
C PHE A 402 -29.82 10.71 13.06
N ASP A 403 -28.55 11.12 13.07
CA ASP A 403 -28.09 12.48 12.71
C ASP A 403 -26.68 12.37 12.09
N ASP A 404 -26.48 13.03 10.95
CA ASP A 404 -25.17 13.00 10.25
C ASP A 404 -24.09 13.86 10.93
N GLY A 405 -24.48 14.78 11.82
CA GLY A 405 -23.59 15.66 12.56
C GLY A 405 -23.00 16.82 11.77
N TYR A 406 -23.33 16.98 10.49
CA TYR A 406 -22.79 18.07 9.69
C TYR A 406 -23.44 19.41 10.02
N ASP A 407 -22.60 20.45 10.01
CA ASP A 407 -23.10 21.83 10.06
C ASP A 407 -23.88 22.16 8.79
N VAL A 408 -24.96 22.97 8.92
CA VAL A 408 -25.67 23.55 7.80
C VAL A 408 -25.24 25.00 7.64
N VAL A 409 -24.81 25.35 6.44
CA VAL A 409 -24.32 26.69 6.09
C VAL A 409 -25.11 27.30 4.92
N ALA A 410 -25.06 28.59 4.82
CA ALA A 410 -25.42 29.33 3.61
C ALA A 410 -24.18 30.02 3.05
N VAL A 411 -24.03 30.05 1.72
CA VAL A 411 -22.88 30.67 1.04
C VAL A 411 -23.27 32.03 0.55
N GLN A 412 -22.69 33.12 1.10
CA GLN A 412 -22.96 34.50 0.68
C GLN A 412 -21.84 35.02 -0.21
N SER A 413 -22.16 35.49 -1.40
CA SER A 413 -21.22 36.18 -2.28
C SER A 413 -20.90 37.59 -1.78
N VAL A 414 -19.62 37.93 -1.70
CA VAL A 414 -19.18 39.30 -1.39
C VAL A 414 -19.52 40.27 -2.52
N LEU A 415 -19.47 39.81 -3.79
CA LEU A 415 -19.77 40.65 -4.96
C LEU A 415 -21.22 41.15 -4.94
N THR A 416 -22.18 40.25 -4.73
CA THR A 416 -23.62 40.60 -4.81
C THR A 416 -24.24 40.92 -3.44
N GLY A 417 -23.58 40.53 -2.34
CA GLY A 417 -24.13 40.56 -0.98
C GLY A 417 -25.29 39.57 -0.77
N LYS A 418 -25.57 38.71 -1.76
CA LYS A 418 -26.67 37.73 -1.75
C LYS A 418 -26.20 36.32 -1.51
N TYR A 419 -27.14 35.45 -1.14
CA TYR A 419 -26.87 34.04 -0.89
C TYR A 419 -26.93 33.23 -2.19
N CYS A 420 -26.10 32.20 -2.27
CA CYS A 420 -26.15 31.20 -3.32
C CYS A 420 -27.42 30.36 -3.16
N THR A 421 -28.24 30.30 -4.19
CA THR A 421 -29.50 29.53 -4.26
C THR A 421 -29.41 28.45 -5.32
N VAL A 422 -30.04 27.31 -5.09
CA VAL A 422 -30.14 26.20 -6.03
C VAL A 422 -31.40 26.39 -6.90
N ALA A 423 -31.25 26.57 -8.21
CA ALA A 423 -32.35 26.66 -9.17
C ALA A 423 -33.02 25.28 -9.40
N GLU A 424 -34.10 25.23 -10.18
CA GLU A 424 -34.82 23.98 -10.47
C GLU A 424 -33.99 22.96 -11.24
N ASP A 425 -33.08 23.42 -12.08
CA ASP A 425 -32.14 22.60 -12.84
C ASP A 425 -30.85 22.26 -12.05
N GLY A 426 -30.78 22.64 -10.78
CA GLY A 426 -29.65 22.46 -9.89
C GLY A 426 -28.58 23.56 -9.97
N THR A 427 -28.65 24.49 -10.93
CA THR A 427 -27.63 25.55 -11.09
C THR A 427 -27.58 26.49 -9.88
N LEU A 428 -26.38 26.85 -9.42
CA LEU A 428 -26.18 27.78 -8.33
C LEU A 428 -26.12 29.25 -8.82
N TYR A 429 -26.90 30.12 -8.18
CA TYR A 429 -26.93 31.57 -8.44
C TYR A 429 -26.73 32.34 -7.15
N ALA A 430 -25.82 33.31 -7.13
CA ALA A 430 -25.64 34.25 -6.00
C ALA A 430 -26.73 35.37 -6.05
N SER A 431 -28.01 35.04 -5.84
CA SER A 431 -29.16 35.90 -6.14
C SER A 431 -30.19 36.00 -5.02
N ALA A 432 -30.22 35.12 -4.02
CA ALA A 432 -31.22 35.15 -2.94
C ALA A 432 -30.94 36.24 -1.89
N ALA A 433 -31.98 36.98 -1.49
CA ALA A 433 -31.85 38.00 -0.44
C ALA A 433 -31.93 37.44 0.98
N GLU A 434 -32.58 36.30 1.16
CA GLU A 434 -32.81 35.63 2.43
C GLU A 434 -32.45 34.15 2.35
N ILE A 435 -32.23 33.50 3.48
CA ILE A 435 -31.92 32.08 3.56
C ILE A 435 -33.20 31.26 3.70
N GLY A 436 -33.58 30.54 2.65
CA GLY A 436 -34.64 29.53 2.63
C GLY A 436 -34.05 28.10 2.53
N GLU A 437 -34.87 27.16 2.07
CA GLU A 437 -34.47 25.76 1.86
C GLU A 437 -33.41 25.61 0.77
N ARG A 438 -33.46 26.41 -0.28
CA ARG A 438 -32.60 26.36 -1.48
C ARG A 438 -31.21 27.00 -1.25
N GLU A 439 -31.01 27.69 -0.15
CA GLU A 439 -29.78 28.36 0.26
C GLU A 439 -29.04 27.57 1.35
N ARG A 440 -29.58 26.44 1.79
CA ARG A 440 -29.02 25.58 2.85
C ARG A 440 -28.18 24.47 2.27
N PHE A 441 -26.96 24.34 2.77
CA PHE A 441 -26.02 23.28 2.38
C PHE A 441 -25.46 22.60 3.62
N ARG A 442 -25.48 21.26 3.68
CA ARG A 442 -24.64 20.54 4.63
C ARG A 442 -23.18 20.69 4.20
N CYS A 443 -22.34 21.07 5.14
CA CYS A 443 -20.91 21.28 4.90
C CYS A 443 -20.16 20.02 5.28
N HIS A 444 -19.73 19.23 4.31
CA HIS A 444 -18.90 18.05 4.51
C HIS A 444 -17.44 18.50 4.49
N ASP A 445 -16.93 18.96 5.60
CA ASP A 445 -15.54 19.37 5.76
C ASP A 445 -14.71 18.19 6.27
N TRP A 446 -13.78 17.74 5.42
CA TRP A 446 -12.87 16.63 5.70
C TRP A 446 -11.49 17.10 6.17
N ASP A 447 -11.33 18.41 6.41
CA ASP A 447 -10.03 19.06 6.61
C ASP A 447 -9.06 18.88 5.43
N PHE A 448 -7.79 19.22 5.60
CA PHE A 448 -6.73 19.07 4.58
C PHE A 448 -7.03 19.75 3.23
N GLY A 449 -7.89 20.77 3.24
CA GLY A 449 -8.33 21.46 2.03
C GLY A 449 -9.37 20.72 1.22
N SER A 450 -10.13 19.80 1.83
CA SER A 450 -11.20 19.05 1.16
C SER A 450 -12.55 19.29 1.80
N MET A 451 -13.47 19.90 1.05
CA MET A 451 -14.83 20.20 1.47
C MET A 451 -15.83 19.93 0.35
N ASN A 452 -17.04 19.50 0.70
CA ASN A 452 -18.16 19.42 -0.21
C ASN A 452 -19.36 20.21 0.35
N LEU A 453 -20.16 20.76 -0.56
CA LEU A 453 -21.47 21.32 -0.26
C LEU A 453 -22.56 20.36 -0.75
N TYR A 454 -23.42 19.92 0.17
CA TYR A 454 -24.56 19.06 -0.13
C TYR A 454 -25.86 19.86 0.05
N ALA A 455 -26.57 20.11 -1.04
CA ALA A 455 -27.77 20.93 -1.04
C ALA A 455 -28.94 20.23 -0.34
N CYS A 456 -29.50 20.87 0.70
CA CYS A 456 -30.60 20.30 1.50
C CYS A 456 -31.92 20.21 0.72
N CYS A 457 -32.11 21.04 -0.29
CA CYS A 457 -33.37 21.13 -1.02
C CYS A 457 -33.62 20.00 -2.02
N ASN A 458 -32.56 19.28 -2.47
CA ASN A 458 -32.69 18.23 -3.48
C ASN A 458 -31.82 17.01 -3.22
N ASP A 459 -31.13 16.96 -2.09
CA ASP A 459 -30.24 15.88 -1.69
C ASP A 459 -29.18 15.54 -2.75
N ARG A 460 -28.44 16.58 -3.20
CA ARG A 460 -27.36 16.45 -4.19
C ARG A 460 -26.12 17.24 -3.78
N TYR A 461 -24.96 16.70 -4.13
CA TYR A 461 -23.70 17.43 -4.02
C TYR A 461 -23.59 18.48 -5.11
N VAL A 462 -23.00 19.62 -4.71
CA VAL A 462 -22.59 20.66 -5.65
C VAL A 462 -21.38 20.17 -6.43
N THR A 463 -21.48 20.15 -7.73
CA THR A 463 -20.43 19.68 -8.66
C THR A 463 -20.12 20.75 -9.70
N GLU A 464 -18.90 20.75 -10.24
CA GLU A 464 -18.49 21.59 -11.36
C GLU A 464 -18.82 20.89 -12.68
N ASP A 465 -19.77 21.41 -13.45
CA ASP A 465 -20.17 20.92 -14.76
C ASP A 465 -20.42 22.10 -15.70
N GLY A 466 -19.33 22.82 -16.06
CA GLY A 466 -19.35 24.07 -16.78
C GLY A 466 -19.85 25.26 -15.94
N ALA A 467 -20.81 25.03 -15.04
CA ALA A 467 -21.20 25.89 -13.92
C ALA A 467 -21.29 25.02 -12.67
N TYR A 468 -21.29 25.61 -11.49
CA TYR A 468 -21.57 24.86 -10.26
C TYR A 468 -23.06 24.52 -10.15
N ARG A 469 -23.35 23.22 -9.97
CA ARG A 469 -24.72 22.68 -9.91
C ARG A 469 -24.85 21.65 -8.78
N ALA A 470 -25.97 21.66 -8.08
CA ALA A 470 -26.34 20.62 -7.11
C ALA A 470 -27.04 19.45 -7.83
N THR A 471 -26.27 18.60 -8.51
CA THR A 471 -26.78 17.49 -9.36
C THR A 471 -26.11 16.15 -9.12
N SER A 472 -24.93 16.11 -8.50
CA SER A 472 -24.17 14.87 -8.26
C SER A 472 -24.75 14.05 -7.12
N ALA A 473 -24.83 12.74 -7.30
CA ALA A 473 -25.29 11.81 -6.26
C ALA A 473 -24.19 11.44 -5.27
N THR A 474 -22.91 11.45 -5.70
CA THR A 474 -21.78 11.03 -4.88
C THR A 474 -20.48 11.67 -5.41
N PRO A 475 -19.57 12.10 -4.55
CA PRO A 475 -18.24 12.57 -4.95
C PRO A 475 -17.34 11.37 -5.26
N TYR A 476 -17.40 10.88 -6.50
CA TYR A 476 -16.66 9.70 -6.95
C TYR A 476 -16.19 9.85 -8.39
N ALA A 477 -14.93 10.10 -8.58
CA ALA A 477 -14.21 10.04 -9.86
C ALA A 477 -12.70 10.16 -9.60
N TRP A 478 -11.85 9.91 -10.61
CA TRP A 478 -10.44 10.27 -10.50
C TRP A 478 -10.26 11.76 -10.22
N PHE A 479 -10.95 12.61 -11.00
CA PHE A 479 -11.07 14.04 -10.74
C PHE A 479 -12.44 14.32 -10.09
N ILE A 480 -12.44 14.63 -8.78
CA ILE A 480 -13.66 14.87 -8.00
C ILE A 480 -14.13 16.30 -8.20
N ARG A 481 -15.14 16.49 -9.04
CA ARG A 481 -15.70 17.82 -9.38
C ARG A 481 -16.51 18.44 -8.25
N GLU A 482 -16.86 17.66 -7.24
CA GLU A 482 -17.55 18.06 -6.01
C GLU A 482 -16.61 18.66 -4.96
N TRP A 483 -15.30 18.53 -5.15
CA TRP A 483 -14.31 18.98 -4.20
C TRP A 483 -14.08 20.49 -4.29
N LEU A 484 -14.32 21.18 -3.19
CA LEU A 484 -13.97 22.58 -2.97
C LEU A 484 -12.79 22.66 -1.98
N LYS A 485 -11.83 23.50 -2.30
CA LYS A 485 -10.70 23.79 -1.42
C LYS A 485 -10.92 25.13 -0.73
N PRO A 486 -11.37 25.18 0.54
CA PRO A 486 -11.59 26.42 1.25
C PRO A 486 -10.26 27.02 1.69
N GLU A 487 -10.02 28.29 1.35
CA GLU A 487 -8.87 29.08 1.78
C GLU A 487 -9.33 30.33 2.52
N PRO A 488 -8.98 30.53 3.80
CA PRO A 488 -9.31 31.75 4.54
C PRO A 488 -8.68 33.00 3.91
N TYR A 489 -9.48 34.02 3.72
CA TYR A 489 -9.03 35.32 3.21
C TYR A 489 -9.67 36.47 3.99
N GLY A 490 -9.00 36.92 5.05
CA GLY A 490 -9.57 37.89 6.00
C GLY A 490 -10.80 37.33 6.74
N ASP A 491 -11.96 38.02 6.57
CA ASP A 491 -13.26 37.58 7.09
C ASP A 491 -14.10 36.77 6.05
N THR A 492 -13.48 36.40 4.94
CA THR A 492 -14.08 35.67 3.83
C THR A 492 -13.36 34.35 3.55
N THR A 493 -13.92 33.55 2.67
CA THR A 493 -13.35 32.31 2.16
C THR A 493 -13.22 32.39 0.64
N LEU A 494 -12.09 31.95 0.11
CA LEU A 494 -11.92 31.61 -1.30
C LEU A 494 -12.18 30.12 -1.43
N PHE A 495 -12.72 29.69 -2.57
CA PHE A 495 -12.84 28.30 -2.91
C PHE A 495 -12.01 28.00 -4.16
N GLY A 496 -11.01 27.16 -4.00
CA GLY A 496 -10.35 26.51 -5.14
C GLY A 496 -11.20 25.35 -5.64
N SER A 497 -11.16 25.09 -6.93
CA SER A 497 -11.70 23.89 -7.55
C SER A 497 -10.60 22.86 -7.71
N TRP A 498 -10.91 21.56 -7.53
CA TRP A 498 -9.92 20.50 -7.72
C TRP A 498 -9.76 20.19 -9.21
N GLN A 499 -8.68 20.69 -9.81
CA GLN A 499 -8.25 20.43 -11.17
C GLN A 499 -6.72 20.44 -11.23
N ASP A 500 -6.13 19.82 -12.25
CA ASP A 500 -4.68 19.82 -12.47
C ASP A 500 -4.11 21.24 -12.64
N ILE A 501 -4.94 22.17 -13.11
CA ILE A 501 -4.61 23.60 -13.20
C ILE A 501 -5.37 24.32 -12.08
N PRO A 502 -4.68 25.16 -11.26
CA PRO A 502 -5.34 25.92 -10.21
C PRO A 502 -6.50 26.78 -10.74
N MET A 503 -7.69 26.52 -10.25
CA MET A 503 -8.93 27.24 -10.59
C MET A 503 -9.58 27.78 -9.32
N ASP A 504 -10.23 28.94 -9.42
CA ASP A 504 -11.02 29.54 -8.34
C ASP A 504 -12.52 29.44 -8.67
N VAL A 505 -13.35 29.37 -7.64
CA VAL A 505 -14.80 29.56 -7.79
C VAL A 505 -15.10 31.05 -7.85
N ALA A 506 -15.81 31.49 -8.87
CA ALA A 506 -16.18 32.90 -9.00
C ALA A 506 -17.62 33.10 -9.50
N VAL A 507 -18.25 34.16 -8.95
CA VAL A 507 -19.58 34.61 -9.40
C VAL A 507 -19.47 35.37 -10.72
N GLN A 508 -20.25 34.97 -11.71
CA GLN A 508 -20.33 35.59 -13.03
C GLN A 508 -21.29 36.78 -13.05
N PRO A 509 -21.29 37.65 -14.10
CA PRO A 509 -22.20 38.80 -14.21
C PRO A 509 -23.69 38.45 -14.17
N ASP A 510 -24.08 37.26 -14.59
CA ASP A 510 -25.44 36.73 -14.53
C ASP A 510 -25.81 36.11 -13.18
N GLY A 511 -24.87 36.08 -12.25
CA GLY A 511 -25.02 35.53 -10.90
C GLY A 511 -24.70 34.06 -10.77
N THR A 512 -24.36 33.31 -11.85
CA THR A 512 -23.94 31.93 -11.80
C THR A 512 -22.54 31.78 -11.18
N LEU A 513 -22.22 30.60 -10.65
CA LEU A 513 -20.90 30.25 -10.13
C LEU A 513 -20.17 29.38 -11.15
N HIS A 514 -18.92 29.73 -11.47
CA HIS A 514 -18.06 28.95 -12.37
C HIS A 514 -16.64 28.76 -11.80
N ALA A 515 -15.97 27.73 -12.24
CA ALA A 515 -14.55 27.61 -12.10
C ALA A 515 -13.85 28.54 -13.11
N VAL A 516 -12.93 29.37 -12.63
CA VAL A 516 -12.16 30.32 -13.43
C VAL A 516 -10.67 30.18 -13.14
N PRO A 517 -9.76 30.52 -14.07
CA PRO A 517 -8.33 30.46 -13.81
C PRO A 517 -7.96 31.21 -12.54
N HIS A 518 -7.04 30.64 -11.76
CA HIS A 518 -6.55 31.26 -10.53
C HIS A 518 -6.01 32.66 -10.78
N ALA A 519 -6.42 33.62 -9.97
CA ALA A 519 -6.00 34.99 -10.08
C ALA A 519 -6.00 35.69 -8.71
N ARG A 520 -5.50 36.93 -8.66
CA ARG A 520 -5.55 37.72 -7.44
C ARG A 520 -7.00 37.85 -6.95
N PRO A 521 -7.28 37.59 -5.66
CA PRO A 521 -8.62 37.63 -5.10
C PRO A 521 -9.33 38.98 -5.33
N ASP A 522 -10.53 38.90 -5.85
CA ASP A 522 -11.46 40.03 -6.01
C ASP A 522 -12.81 39.68 -5.36
N ALA A 523 -13.78 40.62 -5.40
CA ALA A 523 -15.09 40.40 -4.77
C ALA A 523 -15.89 39.24 -5.38
N ALA A 524 -15.64 38.88 -6.65
CA ALA A 524 -16.32 37.78 -7.33
C ALA A 524 -15.87 36.39 -6.82
N ARG A 525 -14.65 36.30 -6.29
CA ARG A 525 -14.04 35.07 -5.76
C ARG A 525 -14.20 34.92 -4.24
N GLN A 526 -14.78 35.93 -3.56
CA GLN A 526 -14.89 35.94 -2.11
C GLN A 526 -16.29 35.56 -1.67
N PHE A 527 -16.35 34.66 -0.70
CA PHE A 527 -17.60 34.17 -0.12
C PHE A 527 -17.55 34.27 1.42
N ARG A 528 -18.72 34.30 2.05
CA ARG A 528 -18.87 34.09 3.49
C ARG A 528 -19.68 32.83 3.73
N LEU A 529 -19.16 31.93 4.54
CA LEU A 529 -19.91 30.80 5.07
C LEU A 529 -20.70 31.27 6.29
N VAL A 530 -22.02 31.36 6.15
CA VAL A 530 -22.92 31.79 7.21
C VAL A 530 -23.51 30.56 7.88
N SER A 531 -23.25 30.39 9.18
CA SER A 531 -23.81 29.26 9.95
C SER A 531 -25.31 29.37 10.04
N VAL A 532 -26.02 28.30 9.68
CA VAL A 532 -27.48 28.18 9.78
C VAL A 532 -27.87 27.22 10.90
N GLU A 533 -27.19 26.05 10.97
CA GLU A 533 -27.39 25.07 12.06
C GLU A 533 -26.04 24.52 12.50
N ASP A 534 -25.82 24.42 13.82
CA ASP A 534 -24.66 23.73 14.39
C ASP A 534 -24.97 22.21 14.48
N GLY A 535 -24.30 21.43 13.64
CA GLY A 535 -24.48 19.99 13.54
C GLY A 535 -24.12 19.25 14.85
N ALA A 536 -23.07 19.69 15.54
CA ALA A 536 -22.68 19.09 16.81
C ALA A 536 -23.72 19.35 17.92
N ALA A 537 -24.31 20.55 17.95
CA ALA A 537 -25.38 20.86 18.89
C ALA A 537 -26.67 20.07 18.61
N ARG A 538 -27.04 19.91 17.31
CA ARG A 538 -28.17 19.08 16.87
C ARG A 538 -27.94 17.61 17.23
N ALA A 539 -26.78 17.07 16.95
CA ALA A 539 -26.39 15.70 17.30
C ALA A 539 -26.40 15.46 18.82
N ALA A 540 -25.88 16.41 19.63
CA ALA A 540 -25.93 16.33 21.08
C ALA A 540 -27.37 16.33 21.63
N ALA A 541 -28.29 17.08 21.02
CA ALA A 541 -29.70 17.07 21.40
C ALA A 541 -30.36 15.71 21.07
N LEU A 542 -30.00 15.06 19.98
CA LEU A 542 -30.43 13.70 19.65
C LEU A 542 -29.82 12.67 20.61
N ALA A 543 -28.54 12.76 20.93
CA ALA A 543 -27.84 11.86 21.83
C ALA A 543 -28.51 11.77 23.22
N LYS A 544 -29.08 12.86 23.72
CA LYS A 544 -29.84 12.88 24.98
C LYS A 544 -31.14 12.08 24.94
N GLN A 545 -31.65 11.74 23.76
CA GLN A 545 -32.89 10.99 23.58
C GLN A 545 -32.66 9.49 23.45
N ALA A 546 -31.40 9.05 23.41
CA ALA A 546 -30.99 7.66 23.25
C ALA A 546 -30.38 7.08 24.53
N ASP A 547 -30.51 5.78 24.73
CA ASP A 547 -29.87 5.05 25.84
C ASP A 547 -28.39 4.81 25.55
N VAL A 548 -28.06 4.61 24.25
CA VAL A 548 -26.68 4.41 23.76
C VAL A 548 -26.49 5.21 22.45
N VAL A 549 -25.30 5.71 22.26
CA VAL A 549 -24.90 6.34 21.00
C VAL A 549 -23.84 5.51 20.31
N VAL A 550 -24.01 5.30 19.01
CA VAL A 550 -23.04 4.76 18.07
C VAL A 550 -22.55 5.92 17.23
N LEU A 551 -21.38 6.46 17.58
CA LEU A 551 -20.80 7.64 16.94
C LEU A 551 -19.81 7.21 15.85
N CYS A 552 -20.16 7.45 14.58
CA CYS A 552 -19.45 6.98 13.40
C CYS A 552 -18.57 8.10 12.82
N VAL A 553 -17.26 7.95 12.91
CA VAL A 553 -16.23 8.91 12.45
C VAL A 553 -15.20 8.21 11.57
N GLY A 554 -14.34 8.98 10.89
CA GLY A 554 -13.27 8.44 10.05
C GLY A 554 -13.02 9.28 8.80
N ASN A 555 -12.65 8.63 7.68
CA ASN A 555 -12.34 9.33 6.44
C ASN A 555 -13.35 9.09 5.32
N HIS A 556 -13.34 10.01 4.35
CA HIS A 556 -13.87 9.76 3.02
C HIS A 556 -12.73 9.25 2.13
N PRO A 557 -12.77 8.00 1.62
CA PRO A 557 -11.61 7.36 0.99
C PRO A 557 -11.19 8.02 -0.34
N MET A 558 -12.04 8.86 -0.92
CA MET A 558 -11.72 9.60 -2.14
C MET A 558 -11.20 11.03 -1.88
N GLN A 559 -11.24 11.55 -0.65
CA GLN A 559 -11.04 12.98 -0.41
C GLN A 559 -9.97 13.32 0.63
N VAL A 560 -9.67 12.44 1.59
CA VAL A 560 -8.72 12.77 2.67
C VAL A 560 -7.31 12.33 2.32
N ALA A 561 -7.13 11.05 2.01
CA ALA A 561 -5.91 10.47 1.51
C ALA A 561 -6.28 9.39 0.52
N ARG A 562 -5.52 9.29 -0.54
CA ARG A 562 -5.70 8.30 -1.61
C ARG A 562 -4.50 8.36 -2.53
N GLU A 563 -4.53 7.63 -3.60
CA GLU A 563 -3.54 7.78 -4.67
C GLU A 563 -3.39 9.25 -5.09
N CYS A 564 -2.17 9.72 -5.22
CA CYS A 564 -1.68 11.08 -5.42
C CYS A 564 -1.68 11.99 -4.18
N TYR A 565 -2.23 11.58 -3.03
CA TYR A 565 -2.37 12.45 -1.86
C TYR A 565 -2.05 11.74 -0.55
N ASP A 566 -0.89 12.06 0.04
CA ASP A 566 -0.53 11.64 1.41
C ASP A 566 -1.28 12.47 2.46
N ARG A 567 -1.45 11.88 3.66
CA ARG A 567 -1.95 12.61 4.82
C ARG A 567 -0.86 13.49 5.42
N PRO A 568 -1.17 14.74 5.83
CA PRO A 568 -0.20 15.59 6.51
C PRO A 568 0.03 15.19 7.97
N ASP A 569 -0.96 14.56 8.62
CA ASP A 569 -0.92 14.15 10.03
C ASP A 569 -1.83 12.91 10.30
N LEU A 570 -2.00 12.58 11.58
CA LEU A 570 -2.83 11.47 12.04
C LEU A 570 -4.12 11.92 12.73
N GLU A 571 -4.53 13.18 12.57
CA GLU A 571 -5.67 13.74 13.27
C GLU A 571 -7.01 13.43 12.59
N LEU A 572 -8.06 13.27 13.40
CA LEU A 572 -9.44 13.30 12.90
C LEU A 572 -9.80 14.73 12.45
N PRO A 573 -10.68 14.88 11.45
CA PRO A 573 -11.18 16.19 11.05
C PRO A 573 -11.72 17.03 12.23
N ALA A 574 -11.47 18.32 12.21
CA ALA A 574 -11.79 19.23 13.33
C ALA A 574 -13.27 19.18 13.70
N HIS A 575 -14.17 19.13 12.71
CA HIS A 575 -15.61 19.01 12.97
C HIS A 575 -15.99 17.69 13.64
N GLN A 576 -15.30 16.58 13.30
CA GLN A 576 -15.53 15.29 13.95
C GLN A 576 -15.03 15.30 15.41
N LYS A 577 -13.91 15.96 15.71
CA LYS A 577 -13.45 16.17 17.09
C LYS A 577 -14.46 16.99 17.91
N LYS A 578 -15.01 18.07 17.33
CA LYS A 578 -16.10 18.87 17.94
C LYS A 578 -17.35 18.01 18.18
N LEU A 579 -17.72 17.18 17.22
CA LEU A 579 -18.86 16.27 17.30
C LEU A 579 -18.69 15.23 18.43
N ILE A 580 -17.50 14.57 18.51
CA ILE A 580 -17.18 13.62 19.58
C ILE A 580 -17.35 14.27 20.95
N GLU A 581 -16.80 15.48 21.15
CA GLU A 581 -16.87 16.20 22.41
C GLU A 581 -18.32 16.53 22.81
N ALA A 582 -19.12 17.07 21.88
CA ALA A 582 -20.49 17.45 22.12
C ALA A 582 -21.41 16.24 22.43
N VAL A 583 -21.25 15.16 21.68
CA VAL A 583 -22.05 13.95 21.82
C VAL A 583 -21.74 13.21 23.13
N ARG A 584 -20.46 13.00 23.47
CA ARG A 584 -20.08 12.32 24.71
C ARG A 584 -20.46 13.09 25.96
N GLN A 585 -20.46 14.43 25.92
CA GLN A 585 -20.95 15.25 27.02
C GLN A 585 -22.45 15.11 27.18
N ALA A 586 -23.17 14.91 26.08
CA ALA A 586 -24.63 14.73 26.09
C ALA A 586 -25.05 13.33 26.53
N ASN A 587 -24.26 12.32 26.17
CA ASN A 587 -24.52 10.92 26.53
C ASN A 587 -23.18 10.16 26.73
N PRO A 588 -22.82 9.81 28.00
CA PRO A 588 -21.58 9.09 28.30
C PRO A 588 -21.54 7.65 27.76
N ASN A 589 -22.70 7.05 27.42
CA ASN A 589 -22.77 5.73 26.78
C ASN A 589 -22.53 5.82 25.27
N THR A 590 -21.45 6.52 24.89
CA THR A 590 -21.09 6.71 23.48
C THR A 590 -20.01 5.72 23.06
N VAL A 591 -20.37 4.80 22.19
CA VAL A 591 -19.43 3.90 21.50
C VAL A 591 -18.93 4.58 20.22
N LEU A 592 -17.62 4.71 20.09
CA LEU A 592 -17.00 5.26 18.88
C LEU A 592 -16.78 4.14 17.86
N VAL A 593 -17.30 4.30 16.66
CA VAL A 593 -17.02 3.44 15.50
C VAL A 593 -16.17 4.25 14.52
N VAL A 594 -14.92 3.83 14.35
CA VAL A 594 -13.98 4.45 13.42
C VAL A 594 -14.00 3.66 12.11
N VAL A 595 -14.53 4.26 11.05
CA VAL A 595 -14.51 3.71 9.69
C VAL A 595 -13.42 4.40 8.91
N SER A 596 -12.30 3.71 8.67
CA SER A 596 -11.14 4.39 8.13
C SER A 596 -10.20 3.46 7.37
N SER A 597 -9.63 3.99 6.29
CA SER A 597 -8.57 3.36 5.50
C SER A 597 -7.22 3.30 6.24
N TYR A 598 -7.07 4.00 7.37
CA TYR A 598 -5.78 4.18 8.06
C TYR A 598 -5.96 4.55 9.53
N PRO A 599 -4.89 4.45 10.37
CA PRO A 599 -4.94 4.77 11.79
C PRO A 599 -5.06 6.27 12.07
N TYR A 600 -5.59 6.60 13.26
CA TYR A 600 -5.70 7.95 13.81
C TYR A 600 -5.05 8.07 15.18
N GLY A 601 -4.60 9.28 15.55
CA GLY A 601 -4.09 9.63 16.87
C GLY A 601 -5.21 9.83 17.89
N LEU A 602 -5.84 8.75 18.35
CA LEU A 602 -7.03 8.74 19.21
C LEU A 602 -6.74 8.83 20.73
N GLY A 603 -5.49 9.12 21.15
CA GLY A 603 -5.09 8.97 22.56
C GLY A 603 -5.95 9.75 23.57
N GLU A 604 -6.38 10.96 23.24
CA GLU A 604 -7.27 11.74 24.11
C GLU A 604 -8.73 11.26 24.03
N VAL A 605 -9.17 10.81 22.86
CA VAL A 605 -10.52 10.28 22.66
C VAL A 605 -10.72 8.98 23.42
N GLN A 606 -9.72 8.08 23.39
CA GLN A 606 -9.76 6.79 24.11
C GLN A 606 -10.02 6.96 25.61
N LYS A 607 -9.49 8.03 26.23
CA LYS A 607 -9.70 8.31 27.67
C LYS A 607 -11.13 8.75 27.97
N GLN A 608 -11.92 9.09 26.98
CA GLN A 608 -13.19 9.80 27.13
C GLN A 608 -14.40 8.97 26.69
N VAL A 609 -14.20 7.90 25.91
CA VAL A 609 -15.28 7.03 25.44
C VAL A 609 -15.12 5.62 26.01
N PRO A 610 -16.23 4.93 26.35
CA PRO A 610 -16.15 3.60 26.95
C PRO A 610 -15.74 2.49 25.98
N ALA A 611 -15.89 2.68 24.66
CA ALA A 611 -15.41 1.72 23.67
C ALA A 611 -15.07 2.37 22.32
N ILE A 612 -14.10 1.79 21.62
CA ILE A 612 -13.70 2.13 20.25
C ILE A 612 -13.66 0.85 19.43
N LEU A 613 -14.52 0.79 18.41
CA LEU A 613 -14.52 -0.27 17.39
C LEU A 613 -13.96 0.34 16.09
N TYR A 614 -12.93 -0.29 15.54
CA TYR A 614 -12.35 0.09 14.25
C TYR A 614 -12.77 -0.89 13.16
N THR A 615 -13.06 -0.36 11.99
CA THR A 615 -13.30 -1.09 10.75
C THR A 615 -12.81 -0.28 9.58
N THR A 616 -12.45 -0.92 8.49
CA THR A 616 -12.21 -0.23 7.22
C THR A 616 -13.54 0.01 6.49
N HIS A 617 -13.49 0.58 5.28
CA HIS A 617 -14.64 0.60 4.38
C HIS A 617 -14.91 -0.84 3.89
N ALA A 618 -15.82 -1.54 4.57
CA ALA A 618 -16.02 -2.99 4.45
C ALA A 618 -16.96 -3.39 3.28
N GLY A 619 -17.06 -2.56 2.25
CA GLY A 619 -17.86 -2.87 1.06
C GLY A 619 -19.35 -3.02 1.37
N ALA A 620 -19.99 -4.00 0.75
CA ALA A 620 -21.44 -4.20 0.84
C ALA A 620 -21.94 -4.53 2.27
N GLU A 621 -21.12 -5.16 3.09
CA GLU A 621 -21.50 -5.74 4.39
C GLU A 621 -21.13 -4.88 5.61
N LEU A 622 -20.64 -3.66 5.42
CA LEU A 622 -20.18 -2.78 6.50
C LEU A 622 -21.19 -2.68 7.67
N GLY A 623 -22.43 -2.32 7.37
CA GLY A 623 -23.45 -2.12 8.40
C GLY A 623 -23.90 -3.40 9.06
N ASN A 624 -23.92 -4.50 8.32
CA ASN A 624 -24.23 -5.82 8.87
C ASN A 624 -23.16 -6.24 9.89
N ALA A 625 -21.90 -6.16 9.53
CA ALA A 625 -20.78 -6.56 10.38
C ALA A 625 -20.67 -5.69 11.65
N VAL A 626 -20.80 -4.36 11.52
CA VAL A 626 -20.81 -3.46 12.67
C VAL A 626 -21.97 -3.77 13.60
N ALA A 627 -23.19 -3.96 13.08
CA ALA A 627 -24.36 -4.26 13.91
C ALA A 627 -24.23 -5.60 14.65
N GLU A 628 -23.79 -6.69 13.97
CA GLU A 628 -23.56 -7.99 14.59
C GLU A 628 -22.51 -7.91 15.71
N THR A 629 -21.44 -7.13 15.49
CA THR A 629 -20.38 -6.94 16.48
C THR A 629 -20.87 -6.13 17.68
N LEU A 630 -21.50 -4.98 17.47
CA LEU A 630 -22.02 -4.16 18.57
C LEU A 630 -23.03 -4.90 19.43
N LEU A 631 -23.84 -5.76 18.82
CA LEU A 631 -24.88 -6.57 19.53
C LEU A 631 -24.35 -7.90 20.09
N GLY A 632 -23.07 -8.20 19.91
CA GLY A 632 -22.41 -9.38 20.48
C GLY A 632 -22.74 -10.70 19.80
N ARG A 633 -23.25 -10.68 18.58
CA ARG A 633 -23.45 -11.87 17.74
C ARG A 633 -22.17 -12.23 16.99
N ASN A 634 -21.33 -11.24 16.72
CA ASN A 634 -19.94 -11.40 16.30
C ASN A 634 -19.02 -11.03 17.48
N ASN A 635 -18.11 -11.92 17.88
CA ASN A 635 -17.08 -11.63 18.86
C ASN A 635 -15.84 -11.14 18.11
N PRO A 636 -15.43 -9.85 18.25
CA PRO A 636 -14.31 -9.31 17.48
C PRO A 636 -13.00 -10.04 17.80
N ALA A 637 -12.23 -10.33 16.75
CA ALA A 637 -10.94 -11.00 16.84
C ALA A 637 -9.89 -10.43 15.87
N ALA A 638 -10.22 -9.36 15.15
CA ALA A 638 -9.26 -8.68 14.28
C ALA A 638 -8.08 -8.10 15.05
N ARG A 639 -6.96 -7.95 14.38
CA ARG A 639 -5.71 -7.39 14.90
C ARG A 639 -5.22 -6.25 14.02
N CYS A 640 -4.65 -5.20 14.62
CA CYS A 640 -4.06 -4.08 13.88
C CYS A 640 -2.88 -4.56 13.05
N PRO A 641 -2.95 -4.52 11.71
CA PRO A 641 -1.84 -4.92 10.85
C PRO A 641 -0.80 -3.81 10.67
N ILE A 642 -1.04 -2.66 11.28
CA ILE A 642 -0.17 -1.48 11.31
C ILE A 642 -0.17 -0.88 12.71
N THR A 643 0.96 -0.34 13.14
CA THR A 643 1.10 0.38 14.41
C THR A 643 0.30 1.68 14.39
N TRP A 644 -0.47 1.93 15.43
CA TRP A 644 -1.18 3.20 15.66
C TRP A 644 -0.33 4.12 16.53
N TYR A 645 0.22 5.15 15.94
CA TYR A 645 1.00 6.17 16.65
C TYR A 645 0.09 7.19 17.34
N ARG A 646 0.62 7.89 18.34
CA ARG A 646 -0.13 8.93 19.07
C ARG A 646 -0.24 10.21 18.26
N SER A 647 0.80 10.51 17.48
CA SER A 647 0.91 11.73 16.69
C SER A 647 1.84 11.51 15.48
N ALA A 648 1.66 12.29 14.44
CA ALA A 648 2.60 12.34 13.33
C ALA A 648 3.99 12.88 13.73
N GLN A 649 4.09 13.55 14.88
CA GLN A 649 5.37 14.02 15.42
C GLN A 649 6.26 12.87 15.93
N ASP A 650 5.68 11.70 16.19
CA ASP A 650 6.41 10.49 16.58
C ASP A 650 7.05 9.78 15.37
N LEU A 651 6.76 10.25 14.15
CA LEU A 651 7.20 9.64 12.91
C LEU A 651 8.37 10.42 12.29
N PRO A 652 9.36 9.74 11.72
CA PRO A 652 10.37 10.39 10.89
C PRO A 652 9.76 10.96 9.59
N ASP A 653 10.58 11.64 8.77
CA ASP A 653 10.12 12.16 7.47
C ASP A 653 9.57 11.01 6.60
N ILE A 654 8.44 11.24 5.92
CA ILE A 654 7.81 10.24 5.04
C ILE A 654 8.76 9.80 3.92
N MET A 655 9.71 10.65 3.52
CA MET A 655 10.73 10.34 2.52
C MET A 655 11.91 9.52 3.06
N GLU A 656 11.97 9.22 4.35
CA GLU A 656 12.97 8.33 4.92
C GLU A 656 12.51 6.87 4.77
N TYR A 657 13.07 6.18 3.79
CA TYR A 657 12.67 4.82 3.40
C TYR A 657 13.40 3.71 4.15
N ASP A 658 14.55 4.00 4.79
CA ASP A 658 15.31 2.99 5.51
C ASP A 658 14.74 2.73 6.90
N ILE A 659 13.91 1.71 7.04
CA ILE A 659 13.24 1.38 8.31
C ILE A 659 14.22 1.00 9.43
N ILE A 660 15.39 0.44 9.07
CA ILE A 660 16.42 0.02 10.04
C ILE A 660 17.10 1.24 10.64
N GLN A 661 17.47 2.21 9.81
CA GLN A 661 18.15 3.44 10.25
C GLN A 661 17.18 4.39 10.95
N ALA A 662 15.97 4.52 10.42
CA ALA A 662 14.95 5.42 10.94
C ALA A 662 14.17 4.88 12.16
N ASN A 663 14.43 3.64 12.59
CA ASN A 663 13.69 2.95 13.65
C ASN A 663 12.16 2.93 13.40
N ARG A 664 11.76 2.59 12.17
CA ARG A 664 10.34 2.56 11.82
C ARG A 664 9.70 1.23 12.12
N THR A 665 8.39 1.24 12.20
CA THR A 665 7.49 0.12 12.42
C THR A 665 7.74 -0.59 13.76
N TYR A 666 6.87 -1.48 14.16
CA TYR A 666 7.04 -2.26 15.39
C TYR A 666 8.34 -3.10 15.39
N LEU A 667 8.95 -3.32 14.19
CA LEU A 667 10.19 -4.08 14.06
C LEU A 667 11.38 -3.37 14.75
N TYR A 668 11.45 -2.05 14.65
CA TYR A 668 12.62 -1.28 15.12
C TYR A 668 12.27 -0.12 16.05
N ASP A 669 10.99 0.27 16.14
CA ASP A 669 10.52 1.31 17.06
C ASP A 669 10.31 0.74 18.46
N ASP A 670 10.92 1.35 19.47
CA ASP A 670 10.76 1.05 20.90
C ASP A 670 9.98 2.15 21.65
N GLY A 671 9.43 3.13 20.92
CA GLY A 671 8.64 4.23 21.45
C GLY A 671 7.28 3.79 21.99
N GLU A 672 6.64 4.69 22.75
CA GLU A 672 5.26 4.49 23.18
C GLU A 672 4.28 4.75 22.03
N VAL A 673 3.51 3.76 21.66
CA VAL A 673 2.47 3.83 20.63
C VAL A 673 1.08 3.82 21.24
N LEU A 674 0.06 4.19 20.48
CA LEU A 674 -1.33 4.14 20.94
C LEU A 674 -1.85 2.70 20.96
N TYR A 675 -1.72 1.99 19.82
CA TYR A 675 -1.99 0.56 19.72
C TYR A 675 -0.83 -0.10 18.95
N PRO A 676 -0.20 -1.13 19.54
CA PRO A 676 0.92 -1.82 18.90
C PRO A 676 0.44 -2.69 17.74
N PHE A 677 1.34 -3.06 16.83
CA PHE A 677 1.10 -4.07 15.81
C PHE A 677 0.53 -5.35 16.46
N GLY A 678 -0.48 -5.92 15.84
CA GLY A 678 -1.16 -7.11 16.33
C GLY A 678 -2.21 -6.87 17.43
N HIS A 679 -2.43 -5.62 17.87
CA HIS A 679 -3.40 -5.28 18.90
C HIS A 679 -4.84 -5.47 18.44
N GLY A 680 -5.68 -6.01 19.32
CA GLY A 680 -7.12 -6.15 19.19
C GLY A 680 -7.69 -6.90 20.38
N LEU A 681 -8.86 -6.47 20.86
CA LEU A 681 -9.55 -7.05 22.01
C LEU A 681 -10.67 -8.00 21.56
N SER A 682 -11.12 -8.82 22.50
CA SER A 682 -12.26 -9.73 22.34
C SER A 682 -13.29 -9.48 23.43
N TYR A 683 -14.51 -9.98 23.25
CA TYR A 683 -15.53 -10.04 24.31
C TYR A 683 -15.32 -11.21 25.28
N THR A 684 -14.30 -12.04 25.05
CA THR A 684 -13.85 -13.10 25.95
C THR A 684 -12.37 -12.91 26.29
N THR A 685 -11.83 -13.77 27.13
CA THR A 685 -10.43 -13.72 27.58
C THR A 685 -9.73 -15.04 27.29
N PHE A 686 -8.45 -14.99 26.96
CA PHE A 686 -7.65 -16.17 26.64
C PHE A 686 -6.40 -16.22 27.52
N ALA A 687 -6.04 -17.44 27.96
CA ALA A 687 -4.79 -17.73 28.62
C ALA A 687 -3.92 -18.66 27.75
N TYR A 688 -2.60 -18.45 27.77
CA TYR A 688 -1.65 -19.29 27.04
C TYR A 688 -0.81 -20.11 28.01
N SER A 689 -0.50 -21.36 27.61
CA SER A 689 0.33 -22.25 28.42
C SER A 689 1.13 -23.23 27.55
N ASN A 690 2.08 -23.93 28.16
CA ASN A 690 2.79 -25.08 27.59
C ASN A 690 3.57 -24.79 26.29
N LEU A 691 4.21 -23.63 26.18
CA LEU A 691 5.06 -23.35 25.02
C LEU A 691 6.25 -24.30 24.96
N THR A 692 6.35 -25.05 23.88
CA THR A 692 7.44 -25.95 23.57
C THR A 692 7.93 -25.75 22.15
N ALA A 693 9.17 -26.17 21.86
CA ALA A 693 9.75 -26.08 20.53
C ALA A 693 10.50 -27.36 20.16
N GLU A 694 10.44 -27.72 18.90
CA GLU A 694 11.13 -28.87 18.31
C GLU A 694 11.80 -28.43 17.00
N LYS A 695 13.15 -28.60 16.93
CA LYS A 695 13.86 -28.33 15.67
C LYS A 695 13.47 -29.37 14.62
N LYS A 696 13.12 -28.89 13.42
CA LYS A 696 12.73 -29.71 12.25
C LYS A 696 13.62 -29.37 11.06
N ALA A 697 13.57 -30.21 10.03
CA ALA A 697 14.16 -29.84 8.76
C ALA A 697 13.51 -28.57 8.22
N GLY A 698 14.31 -27.55 7.92
CA GLY A 698 13.85 -26.28 7.37
C GLY A 698 13.24 -25.29 8.37
N GLY A 699 13.28 -25.55 9.70
CA GLY A 699 12.76 -24.60 10.68
C GLY A 699 12.53 -25.14 12.09
N VAL A 700 11.65 -24.48 12.83
CA VAL A 700 11.29 -24.85 14.21
C VAL A 700 9.79 -24.97 14.35
N LEU A 701 9.34 -26.08 14.93
CA LEU A 701 7.92 -26.32 15.23
C LEU A 701 7.64 -25.95 16.68
N PHE A 702 6.75 -24.99 16.91
CA PHE A 702 6.27 -24.59 18.23
C PHE A 702 4.89 -25.19 18.51
N ARG A 703 4.66 -25.55 19.77
CA ARG A 703 3.33 -25.95 20.27
C ARG A 703 3.04 -25.22 21.56
N LEU A 704 1.81 -24.77 21.68
CA LEU A 704 1.26 -24.18 22.89
C LEU A 704 -0.23 -24.54 23.04
N THR A 705 -0.81 -24.19 24.16
CA THR A 705 -2.24 -24.36 24.44
C THR A 705 -2.85 -22.99 24.70
N VAL A 706 -3.98 -22.69 24.04
CA VAL A 706 -4.82 -21.52 24.30
C VAL A 706 -6.07 -22.01 25.01
N GLU A 707 -6.41 -21.42 26.14
CA GLU A 707 -7.62 -21.64 26.91
C GLU A 707 -8.50 -20.40 26.82
N ASN A 708 -9.75 -20.56 26.48
CA ASN A 708 -10.77 -19.50 26.61
C ASN A 708 -11.27 -19.48 28.06
N THR A 709 -10.86 -18.50 28.82
CA THR A 709 -11.17 -18.34 30.26
C THR A 709 -12.44 -17.54 30.52
N GLY A 710 -13.12 -17.10 29.45
CA GLY A 710 -14.36 -16.34 29.55
C GLY A 710 -15.61 -17.18 29.31
N GLU A 711 -16.77 -16.52 29.17
CA GLU A 711 -18.09 -17.14 29.08
C GLU A 711 -18.67 -17.15 27.65
N ARG A 712 -17.87 -16.74 26.65
CA ARG A 712 -18.28 -16.66 25.24
C ARG A 712 -17.28 -17.39 24.37
N ASP A 713 -17.79 -18.06 23.35
CA ASP A 713 -16.95 -18.57 22.27
C ASP A 713 -16.24 -17.40 21.57
N GLY A 714 -15.04 -17.63 21.11
CA GLY A 714 -14.28 -16.59 20.42
C GLY A 714 -13.08 -17.13 19.67
N ASP A 715 -12.66 -16.34 18.71
CA ASP A 715 -11.41 -16.59 18.01
C ASP A 715 -10.26 -15.85 18.70
N GLU A 716 -9.10 -16.49 18.73
CA GLU A 716 -7.85 -15.89 19.14
C GLU A 716 -6.84 -15.94 17.99
N VAL A 717 -6.12 -14.84 17.79
CA VAL A 717 -4.99 -14.79 16.86
C VAL A 717 -3.71 -14.93 17.65
N VAL A 718 -3.16 -16.12 17.66
CA VAL A 718 -1.89 -16.44 18.30
C VAL A 718 -0.77 -15.96 17.40
N GLN A 719 0.09 -15.07 17.91
CA GLN A 719 1.21 -14.47 17.21
C GLN A 719 2.52 -14.88 17.84
N LEU A 720 3.48 -15.35 17.04
CA LEU A 720 4.81 -15.74 17.49
C LEU A 720 5.85 -14.79 16.90
N TYR A 721 6.62 -14.17 17.79
CA TYR A 721 7.66 -13.20 17.45
C TYR A 721 9.03 -13.76 17.77
N ALA A 722 10.00 -13.51 16.89
CA ALA A 722 11.40 -13.85 17.09
C ALA A 722 12.24 -12.60 17.35
N GLN A 723 13.28 -12.74 18.18
CA GLN A 723 14.35 -11.78 18.36
C GLN A 723 15.69 -12.49 18.36
N ALA A 724 16.62 -12.08 17.49
CA ALA A 724 18.01 -12.52 17.59
C ALA A 724 18.69 -11.79 18.77
N LEU A 725 19.07 -12.55 19.80
CA LEU A 725 19.70 -12.01 21.02
C LEU A 725 21.19 -11.73 20.83
N THR A 726 21.80 -12.40 19.85
CA THR A 726 23.19 -12.21 19.45
C THR A 726 23.26 -12.07 17.95
N SER A 727 23.76 -10.94 17.48
CA SER A 727 23.99 -10.69 16.06
C SER A 727 25.06 -9.62 15.89
N ARG A 728 25.82 -9.68 14.81
CA ARG A 728 26.81 -8.67 14.48
C ARG A 728 26.22 -7.36 13.97
N VAL A 729 24.94 -7.38 13.58
CA VAL A 729 24.23 -6.24 13.02
C VAL A 729 22.97 -5.95 13.82
N LYS A 730 22.41 -4.75 13.66
CA LYS A 730 21.11 -4.40 14.22
C LYS A 730 20.04 -5.32 13.63
N ARG A 731 19.29 -6.00 14.49
CA ARG A 731 18.18 -6.88 14.13
C ARG A 731 16.85 -6.32 14.67
N PRO A 732 15.70 -6.77 14.14
CA PRO A 732 14.42 -6.40 14.70
C PRO A 732 14.31 -6.67 16.20
N LEU A 733 13.67 -5.75 16.93
CA LEU A 733 13.35 -5.91 18.35
C LEU A 733 12.39 -7.09 18.58
N ARG A 734 11.50 -7.27 17.64
CA ARG A 734 10.52 -8.34 17.54
C ARG A 734 10.10 -8.46 16.07
N GLN A 735 10.04 -9.66 15.56
CA GLN A 735 9.70 -9.95 14.17
C GLN A 735 8.66 -11.05 14.15
N LEU A 736 7.49 -10.80 13.60
CA LEU A 736 6.48 -11.83 13.40
C LEU A 736 7.07 -12.94 12.53
N CYS A 737 6.98 -14.18 12.99
CA CYS A 737 7.55 -15.33 12.28
C CYS A 737 6.59 -16.51 12.13
N ALA A 738 5.45 -16.48 12.82
CA ALA A 738 4.31 -17.35 12.62
C ALA A 738 3.07 -16.76 13.30
N PHE A 739 1.90 -17.07 12.79
CA PHE A 739 0.60 -16.75 13.43
C PHE A 739 -0.44 -17.79 13.06
N GLN A 740 -1.49 -17.88 13.88
CA GLN A 740 -2.66 -18.71 13.59
C GLN A 740 -3.89 -18.13 14.26
N ARG A 741 -4.99 -18.00 13.52
CA ARG A 741 -6.32 -17.76 14.04
C ARG A 741 -6.94 -19.08 14.45
N VAL A 742 -7.46 -19.17 15.66
CA VAL A 742 -8.07 -20.40 16.20
C VAL A 742 -9.38 -20.08 16.91
N HIS A 743 -10.40 -20.89 16.65
CA HIS A 743 -11.66 -20.82 17.37
C HIS A 743 -11.57 -21.62 18.69
N VAL A 744 -11.93 -20.98 19.81
CA VAL A 744 -11.87 -21.62 21.14
C VAL A 744 -13.21 -21.43 21.84
N PRO A 745 -14.01 -22.49 22.01
CA PRO A 745 -15.26 -22.41 22.76
C PRO A 745 -15.05 -21.98 24.21
N ALA A 746 -16.05 -21.37 24.83
CA ALA A 746 -16.00 -20.90 26.21
C ALA A 746 -15.63 -22.01 27.20
N GLY A 747 -14.60 -21.78 28.01
CA GLY A 747 -14.09 -22.72 28.99
C GLY A 747 -13.30 -23.90 28.41
N GLU A 748 -13.04 -23.93 27.09
CA GLU A 748 -12.27 -25.00 26.44
C GLU A 748 -10.84 -24.59 26.13
N CYS A 749 -10.01 -25.60 25.87
CA CYS A 749 -8.61 -25.47 25.48
C CYS A 749 -8.41 -25.91 24.03
N CYS A 750 -7.63 -25.15 23.26
CA CYS A 750 -7.23 -25.49 21.90
C CYS A 750 -5.71 -25.62 21.80
N PRO A 751 -5.18 -26.77 21.32
CA PRO A 751 -3.76 -26.88 21.00
C PRO A 751 -3.43 -26.12 19.71
N VAL A 752 -2.39 -25.31 19.76
CA VAL A 752 -1.92 -24.52 18.61
C VAL A 752 -0.54 -25.00 18.19
N THR A 753 -0.32 -25.13 16.89
CA THR A 753 0.94 -25.56 16.31
C THR A 753 1.41 -24.54 15.27
N LEU A 754 2.56 -23.95 15.51
CA LEU A 754 3.16 -22.91 14.65
C LEU A 754 4.48 -23.41 14.10
N PHE A 755 4.65 -23.36 12.79
CA PHE A 755 5.93 -23.66 12.16
C PHE A 755 6.63 -22.36 11.76
N VAL A 756 7.83 -22.13 12.27
CA VAL A 756 8.70 -21.03 11.90
C VAL A 756 9.69 -21.54 10.88
N PRO A 757 9.55 -21.20 9.60
CA PRO A 757 10.50 -21.61 8.59
C PRO A 757 11.83 -20.87 8.77
N GLN A 758 12.93 -21.50 8.38
CA GLN A 758 14.27 -20.93 8.55
C GLN A 758 14.39 -19.55 7.90
N HIS A 759 13.83 -19.38 6.69
CA HIS A 759 13.87 -18.12 5.96
C HIS A 759 13.21 -16.97 6.73
N ALA A 760 12.25 -17.24 7.64
CA ALA A 760 11.65 -16.21 8.48
C ALA A 760 12.62 -15.56 9.46
N LEU A 761 13.76 -16.21 9.75
CA LEU A 761 14.79 -15.76 10.70
C LEU A 761 16.04 -15.20 10.00
N GLU A 762 16.08 -15.26 8.68
CA GLU A 762 17.21 -14.80 7.88
C GLU A 762 17.30 -13.28 7.82
N PHE A 763 18.50 -12.78 7.60
CA PHE A 763 18.80 -11.39 7.25
C PHE A 763 19.76 -11.35 6.07
N TYR A 764 19.89 -10.20 5.42
CA TYR A 764 20.74 -10.05 4.26
C TYR A 764 22.19 -9.74 4.67
N ASP A 765 23.10 -10.68 4.42
CA ASP A 765 24.53 -10.46 4.62
C ASP A 765 25.11 -9.68 3.43
N VAL A 766 25.31 -8.40 3.62
CA VAL A 766 25.85 -7.49 2.59
C VAL A 766 27.28 -7.83 2.17
N THR A 767 28.04 -8.65 2.94
CA THR A 767 29.39 -9.07 2.57
C THR A 767 29.40 -10.18 1.53
N ARG A 768 28.36 -11.02 1.54
CA ARG A 768 28.26 -12.20 0.66
C ARG A 768 27.06 -12.10 -0.27
N GLU A 769 26.31 -11.00 -0.22
CA GLU A 769 25.15 -10.70 -1.05
C GLU A 769 24.12 -11.84 -1.05
N LYS A 770 23.75 -12.35 0.15
CA LYS A 770 22.76 -13.43 0.30
C LYS A 770 22.00 -13.36 1.61
N MET A 771 20.79 -13.93 1.62
CA MET A 771 20.04 -14.18 2.84
C MET A 771 20.69 -15.29 3.66
N VAL A 772 20.82 -15.09 4.98
CA VAL A 772 21.47 -16.05 5.89
C VAL A 772 20.75 -16.08 7.24
N MET A 773 20.64 -17.29 7.82
CA MET A 773 20.32 -17.46 9.23
C MET A 773 21.62 -17.54 10.04
N GLU A 774 21.83 -16.54 10.90
CA GLU A 774 23.02 -16.49 11.75
C GLU A 774 22.92 -17.48 12.91
N GLN A 775 24.00 -18.21 13.19
CA GLN A 775 24.10 -19.05 14.38
C GLN A 775 24.04 -18.19 15.65
N GLY A 776 23.14 -18.51 16.59
CA GLY A 776 23.05 -17.73 17.80
C GLY A 776 21.88 -18.07 18.71
N ARG A 777 21.71 -17.24 19.74
CA ARG A 777 20.57 -17.32 20.63
C ARG A 777 19.42 -16.47 20.10
N TYR A 778 18.22 -17.04 20.13
CA TYR A 778 16.98 -16.40 19.75
C TYR A 778 15.95 -16.52 20.87
N ALA A 779 15.25 -15.44 21.15
CA ALA A 779 14.05 -15.46 21.98
C ALA A 779 12.81 -15.55 21.08
N PHE A 780 11.92 -16.49 21.39
CA PHE A 780 10.63 -16.66 20.75
C PHE A 780 9.53 -16.30 21.75
N ARG A 781 8.63 -15.39 21.36
CA ARG A 781 7.60 -14.83 22.22
C ARG A 781 6.23 -15.05 21.61
N ALA A 782 5.39 -15.82 22.28
CA ALA A 782 4.00 -16.01 21.89
C ALA A 782 3.10 -15.04 22.63
N GLY A 783 2.22 -14.37 21.91
CA GLY A 783 1.33 -13.36 22.48
C GLY A 783 0.13 -13.04 21.59
N ALA A 784 -0.72 -12.15 22.09
CA ALA A 784 -1.88 -11.63 21.37
C ALA A 784 -1.56 -10.35 20.56
N SER A 785 -0.38 -9.77 20.74
CA SER A 785 0.16 -8.65 19.95
C SER A 785 1.67 -8.57 20.14
N SER A 786 2.33 -7.68 19.41
CA SER A 786 3.77 -7.41 19.57
C SER A 786 4.15 -6.87 20.96
N ALA A 787 3.19 -6.39 21.74
CA ALA A 787 3.39 -5.89 23.10
C ALA A 787 2.73 -6.76 24.20
N ASP A 788 1.65 -7.51 23.89
CA ASP A 788 0.99 -8.45 24.82
C ASP A 788 1.61 -9.85 24.68
N ILE A 789 2.83 -10.00 25.22
CA ILE A 789 3.58 -11.28 25.23
C ILE A 789 3.16 -12.07 26.47
N ARG A 790 2.75 -13.33 26.26
CA ARG A 790 2.25 -14.21 27.31
C ARG A 790 3.17 -15.36 27.64
N LEU A 791 3.93 -15.84 26.66
CA LEU A 791 4.93 -16.92 26.83
C LEU A 791 6.22 -16.57 26.10
N GLU A 792 7.35 -16.99 26.67
CA GLU A 792 8.67 -16.81 26.06
C GLU A 792 9.50 -18.10 26.17
N LEU A 793 10.28 -18.38 25.13
CA LEU A 793 11.22 -19.51 25.08
C LEU A 793 12.49 -19.11 24.33
N GLU A 794 13.65 -19.32 24.94
CA GLU A 794 14.94 -19.11 24.28
C GLU A 794 15.45 -20.41 23.65
N LEU A 795 15.99 -20.31 22.45
CA LEU A 795 16.66 -21.40 21.73
C LEU A 795 18.00 -20.93 21.19
N THR A 796 18.94 -21.83 21.18
CA THR A 796 20.16 -21.69 20.36
C THR A 796 19.89 -22.38 19.02
N LEU A 797 19.96 -21.65 17.94
CA LEU A 797 19.78 -22.18 16.59
C LEU A 797 21.13 -22.37 15.91
N ASP A 798 21.21 -23.45 15.15
CA ASP A 798 22.32 -23.73 14.27
C ASP A 798 22.14 -22.91 12.98
N GLY A 799 23.17 -22.22 12.56
CA GLY A 799 23.17 -21.35 11.40
C GLY A 799 24.57 -21.08 10.89
N GLU A 800 24.76 -20.06 10.12
CA GLU A 800 26.06 -19.67 9.61
C GLU A 800 26.82 -18.80 10.64
N THR A 801 28.12 -19.09 10.82
CA THR A 801 29.01 -18.12 11.46
C THR A 801 29.49 -17.15 10.37
N ILE A 802 29.12 -15.89 10.50
CA ILE A 802 29.45 -14.89 9.50
C ILE A 802 30.88 -14.40 9.74
N PRO A 803 31.78 -14.55 8.77
CA PRO A 803 33.16 -14.08 8.92
C PRO A 803 33.24 -12.56 8.95
N SER A 804 34.32 -12.04 9.52
CA SER A 804 34.68 -10.63 9.36
C SER A 804 34.90 -10.32 7.87
N ARG A 805 34.60 -9.08 7.47
CA ARG A 805 34.78 -8.61 6.10
C ARG A 805 36.25 -8.64 5.70
N ASP A 806 36.57 -9.31 4.61
CA ASP A 806 37.93 -9.35 4.04
C ASP A 806 38.21 -8.05 3.28
N LEU A 807 39.18 -7.30 3.75
CA LEU A 807 39.62 -6.05 3.13
C LEU A 807 40.64 -6.27 1.99
N GLY A 808 41.26 -7.45 1.89
CA GLY A 808 42.12 -7.83 0.77
C GLY A 808 41.34 -8.05 -0.52
N ALA A 809 40.08 -8.42 -0.43
CA ALA A 809 39.13 -8.42 -1.53
C ALA A 809 38.55 -7.01 -1.75
N PRO A 810 38.09 -6.68 -2.98
CA PRO A 810 37.41 -5.42 -3.24
C PRO A 810 36.13 -5.24 -2.39
N VAL A 811 36.05 -4.19 -1.58
CA VAL A 811 34.86 -3.81 -0.84
C VAL A 811 34.07 -2.82 -1.72
N LEU A 812 32.97 -3.28 -2.30
CA LEU A 812 32.08 -2.45 -3.09
C LEU A 812 31.27 -1.51 -2.19
N CYS A 813 31.14 -0.24 -2.57
CA CYS A 813 30.42 0.72 -1.75
C CYS A 813 28.91 0.43 -1.65
N LYS A 814 28.32 -0.32 -2.60
CA LYS A 814 26.93 -0.83 -2.48
C LYS A 814 26.71 -1.73 -1.26
N ASN A 815 27.77 -2.38 -0.75
CA ASN A 815 27.71 -3.36 0.34
C ASN A 815 28.00 -2.72 1.72
N TYR A 816 27.58 -1.49 1.92
CA TYR A 816 27.67 -0.80 3.21
C TYR A 816 26.68 -1.36 4.23
N ASP A 817 27.01 -1.24 5.50
CA ASP A 817 26.08 -1.56 6.60
C ASP A 817 25.25 -0.33 7.02
N THR A 818 25.89 0.87 7.10
CA THR A 818 25.19 2.14 7.32
C THR A 818 25.83 3.27 6.51
N LYS A 819 25.06 4.32 6.29
CA LYS A 819 25.54 5.54 5.59
C LYS A 819 24.94 6.80 6.21
N SER A 820 25.61 7.94 5.99
CA SER A 820 25.08 9.26 6.30
C SER A 820 25.53 10.28 5.25
N GLY A 821 24.63 11.17 4.83
CA GLY A 821 24.92 12.20 3.81
C GLY A 821 25.23 11.66 2.41
N ILE A 822 24.84 10.41 2.11
CA ILE A 822 25.15 9.72 0.86
C ILE A 822 23.87 9.25 0.19
N ALA A 823 23.66 9.63 -1.07
CA ALA A 823 22.73 8.98 -1.98
C ALA A 823 23.47 7.88 -2.77
N THR A 824 22.85 6.74 -2.93
CA THR A 824 23.37 5.65 -3.76
C THR A 824 22.61 5.59 -5.07
N THR A 825 23.30 5.27 -6.15
CA THR A 825 22.74 5.16 -7.49
C THR A 825 23.43 4.07 -8.29
N LEU A 826 22.81 3.64 -9.38
CA LEU A 826 23.33 2.61 -10.27
C LEU A 826 24.08 3.21 -11.45
N GLN A 827 25.16 2.57 -11.86
CA GLN A 827 25.97 3.03 -13.02
C GLN A 827 25.42 2.41 -14.31
N PHE A 828 24.63 3.18 -15.08
CA PHE A 828 24.11 2.74 -16.37
C PHE A 828 25.05 2.94 -17.56
N SER A 829 25.86 3.99 -17.53
CA SER A 829 26.56 4.50 -18.73
C SER A 829 27.62 3.58 -19.33
N LYS A 830 28.05 2.54 -18.60
CA LYS A 830 29.11 1.61 -19.05
C LYS A 830 28.68 0.17 -19.21
N GLY A 831 27.38 -0.13 -19.17
CA GLY A 831 26.87 -1.50 -19.22
C GLY A 831 27.30 -2.37 -18.03
N GLN A 832 27.75 -1.75 -16.95
CA GLN A 832 28.06 -2.38 -15.68
C GLN A 832 26.96 -2.00 -14.70
N ASN A 833 26.17 -2.94 -14.29
CA ASN A 833 25.08 -2.76 -13.32
C ASN A 833 25.63 -2.76 -11.88
N ASP A 834 26.60 -1.90 -11.60
CA ASP A 834 27.19 -1.80 -10.27
C ASP A 834 26.77 -0.49 -9.57
N TRP A 835 26.38 -0.62 -8.33
CA TRP A 835 26.03 0.49 -7.47
C TRP A 835 27.26 1.29 -7.07
N TYR A 836 27.16 2.61 -7.07
CA TYR A 836 28.15 3.49 -6.46
C TYR A 836 27.50 4.49 -5.51
N GLY A 837 28.27 5.05 -4.60
CA GLY A 837 27.79 6.08 -3.69
C GLY A 837 28.16 7.46 -4.16
N CYS A 838 27.27 8.43 -3.94
CA CYS A 838 27.55 9.86 -4.17
C CYS A 838 27.17 10.67 -2.93
N THR A 839 27.99 11.64 -2.56
CA THR A 839 27.68 12.57 -1.48
C THR A 839 27.08 13.87 -2.03
N ASN A 840 26.45 14.66 -1.14
CA ASN A 840 26.13 16.05 -1.40
C ASN A 840 27.35 16.97 -1.14
N ASP A 841 27.21 18.29 -1.33
CA ASP A 841 28.27 19.26 -1.11
C ASP A 841 28.84 19.32 0.32
N LEU A 842 28.09 18.79 1.29
CA LEU A 842 28.49 18.72 2.70
C LEU A 842 29.33 17.47 3.01
N GLY A 843 29.45 16.52 2.06
CA GLY A 843 30.10 15.25 2.26
C GLY A 843 29.20 14.21 2.95
N GLY A 844 29.80 13.07 3.31
CA GLY A 844 29.07 11.95 3.91
C GLY A 844 30.00 10.83 4.38
N GLU A 845 29.41 9.72 4.81
CA GLU A 845 30.16 8.58 5.35
C GLU A 845 29.52 7.25 4.96
N PHE A 846 30.36 6.28 4.57
CA PHE A 846 30.02 4.86 4.54
C PHE A 846 30.62 4.14 5.74
N VAL A 847 29.88 3.21 6.33
CA VAL A 847 30.36 2.30 7.36
C VAL A 847 30.20 0.86 6.91
N PHE A 848 31.27 0.10 6.98
CA PHE A 848 31.34 -1.33 6.69
C PHE A 848 31.72 -2.06 7.97
N ALA A 849 30.73 -2.72 8.59
CA ALA A 849 30.87 -3.31 9.91
C ALA A 849 31.84 -4.49 9.90
N GLN A 850 32.57 -4.66 11.03
CA GLN A 850 33.41 -5.82 11.36
C GLN A 850 34.40 -6.21 10.25
N ALA A 851 35.15 -5.24 9.75
CA ALA A 851 36.21 -5.47 8.78
C ALA A 851 37.50 -6.01 9.48
N ALA A 852 38.14 -6.97 8.85
CA ALA A 852 39.40 -7.56 9.34
C ALA A 852 40.60 -6.77 8.78
N PHE A 853 41.32 -6.08 9.62
CA PHE A 853 42.54 -5.34 9.26
C PHE A 853 43.77 -6.19 9.57
N GLU A 854 44.63 -6.42 8.59
CA GLU A 854 45.82 -7.28 8.67
C GLU A 854 47.14 -6.49 8.52
N ASN A 855 47.25 -5.31 9.18
CA ASN A 855 48.38 -4.39 9.05
C ASN A 855 48.63 -3.92 7.61
N TYR A 856 47.61 -3.70 6.84
CA TYR A 856 47.71 -3.14 5.50
C TYR A 856 48.41 -1.80 5.51
N THR A 857 49.30 -1.57 4.54
CA THR A 857 50.10 -0.30 4.41
C THR A 857 49.58 0.60 3.32
N ALA A 858 48.71 0.08 2.46
CA ALA A 858 48.10 0.83 1.36
C ALA A 858 46.66 0.40 1.13
N ALA A 859 45.88 1.27 0.50
CA ALA A 859 44.59 0.94 -0.12
C ALA A 859 44.50 1.56 -1.50
N GLU A 860 43.77 0.91 -2.39
CA GLU A 860 43.32 1.46 -3.66
C GLU A 860 41.87 1.87 -3.55
N LEU A 861 41.55 3.15 -3.75
CA LEU A 861 40.19 3.69 -3.73
C LEU A 861 39.82 4.09 -5.17
N TRP A 862 38.70 3.59 -5.66
CA TRP A 862 38.09 3.99 -6.92
C TRP A 862 37.03 5.06 -6.66
N ALA A 863 37.27 6.28 -7.13
CA ALA A 863 36.41 7.43 -6.86
C ALA A 863 36.43 8.45 -8.03
N ALA A 864 35.43 9.34 -8.01
CA ALA A 864 35.29 10.47 -8.91
C ALA A 864 34.79 11.70 -8.12
N ALA A 865 35.19 12.92 -8.54
CA ALA A 865 34.74 14.18 -7.93
C ALA A 865 34.24 15.14 -9.04
N PRO A 866 32.95 15.16 -9.38
CA PRO A 866 32.49 15.79 -10.64
C PRO A 866 32.53 17.31 -10.69
N CYS A 867 32.58 18.01 -9.58
CA CYS A 867 32.52 19.49 -9.55
C CYS A 867 33.79 20.15 -9.07
N ALA A 868 34.33 19.65 -7.97
CA ALA A 868 35.50 20.20 -7.33
C ALA A 868 36.32 19.08 -6.68
N LYS A 869 37.53 19.39 -6.21
CA LYS A 869 38.29 18.40 -5.45
C LYS A 869 37.50 17.95 -4.17
N ALA A 870 37.57 16.68 -3.85
CA ALA A 870 37.06 16.11 -2.63
C ALA A 870 38.16 15.38 -1.86
N THR A 871 37.92 15.07 -0.58
CA THR A 871 38.84 14.27 0.24
C THR A 871 38.13 13.06 0.78
N VAL A 872 38.73 11.88 0.65
CA VAL A 872 38.24 10.65 1.30
C VAL A 872 39.23 10.26 2.39
N ARG A 873 38.71 10.08 3.62
CA ARG A 873 39.45 9.62 4.79
C ARG A 873 39.03 8.20 5.14
N ILE A 874 39.98 7.34 5.46
CA ILE A 874 39.83 5.94 5.79
C ILE A 874 40.07 5.75 7.30
N PHE A 875 39.13 5.11 7.99
CA PHE A 875 39.25 4.85 9.43
C PHE A 875 39.07 3.36 9.72
N ALA A 876 39.71 2.88 10.80
CA ALA A 876 39.38 1.68 11.51
C ALA A 876 38.73 2.09 12.86
N GLY A 877 37.42 1.91 12.99
CA GLY A 877 36.62 2.50 14.09
C GLY A 877 36.81 4.02 14.12
N GLU A 878 37.35 4.55 15.21
CA GLU A 878 37.61 6.00 15.36
C GLU A 878 39.04 6.40 14.93
N GLN A 879 39.93 5.43 14.62
CA GLN A 879 41.32 5.72 14.26
C GLN A 879 41.44 6.02 12.76
N GLU A 880 41.90 7.23 12.41
CA GLU A 880 42.24 7.57 11.03
C GLU A 880 43.49 6.84 10.59
N LEU A 881 43.37 6.06 9.52
CA LEU A 881 44.49 5.32 8.91
C LEU A 881 45.16 6.10 7.78
N GLY A 882 44.40 6.86 7.00
CA GLY A 882 44.90 7.61 5.88
C GLY A 882 43.84 8.42 5.16
N SER A 883 44.30 9.26 4.22
CA SER A 883 43.40 10.08 3.40
C SER A 883 43.94 10.29 2.00
N VAL A 884 43.08 10.64 1.06
CA VAL A 884 43.45 10.99 -0.32
C VAL A 884 42.58 12.09 -0.83
N GLU A 885 43.19 13.03 -1.58
CA GLU A 885 42.48 14.06 -2.36
C GLU A 885 42.09 13.48 -3.72
N ILE A 886 40.82 13.62 -4.09
CA ILE A 886 40.26 13.23 -5.38
C ILE A 886 40.19 14.51 -6.24
N PRO A 887 40.95 14.61 -7.33
CA PRO A 887 40.89 15.77 -8.22
C PRO A 887 39.57 15.81 -9.00
N PRO A 888 39.14 16.96 -9.54
CA PRO A 888 37.97 17.08 -10.36
C PRO A 888 37.94 16.08 -11.52
N SER A 889 36.82 15.36 -11.70
CA SER A 889 36.54 14.41 -12.77
C SER A 889 35.53 14.98 -13.78
N ARG A 890 35.36 14.31 -14.94
CA ARG A 890 34.45 14.75 -16.02
C ARG A 890 32.99 14.53 -15.67
N SER A 891 32.70 13.49 -14.87
CA SER A 891 31.37 13.12 -14.42
C SER A 891 31.45 12.38 -13.08
N PRO A 892 30.34 12.18 -12.40
CA PRO A 892 30.29 11.33 -11.18
C PRO A 892 30.66 9.86 -11.44
N GLU A 893 30.71 9.43 -12.68
CA GLU A 893 31.03 8.06 -13.10
C GLU A 893 32.45 7.92 -13.68
N ASP A 894 33.21 9.01 -13.78
CA ASP A 894 34.57 9.01 -14.30
C ASP A 894 35.54 8.55 -13.20
N PHE A 895 35.40 7.27 -12.80
CA PHE A 895 36.16 6.65 -11.71
C PHE A 895 37.61 6.39 -12.08
N HIS A 896 38.52 6.81 -11.21
CA HIS A 896 39.94 6.52 -11.28
C HIS A 896 40.43 5.87 -9.99
N PRO A 897 41.47 5.01 -10.06
CA PRO A 897 42.10 4.45 -8.88
C PRO A 897 43.01 5.46 -8.19
N TYR A 898 42.89 5.60 -6.89
CA TYR A 898 43.74 6.46 -6.05
C TYR A 898 44.41 5.62 -4.98
N ALA A 899 45.72 5.65 -4.92
CA ALA A 899 46.49 4.98 -3.89
C ALA A 899 46.46 5.81 -2.60
N VAL A 900 46.12 5.17 -1.51
CA VAL A 900 46.08 5.72 -0.16
C VAL A 900 47.13 5.04 0.72
N ARG A 901 48.06 5.80 1.29
CA ARG A 901 49.04 5.32 2.25
C ARG A 901 48.33 5.19 3.61
N LEU A 902 48.44 4.02 4.24
CA LEU A 902 47.78 3.72 5.50
C LEU A 902 48.77 3.63 6.67
N LYS A 903 48.31 4.06 7.84
CA LYS A 903 48.92 3.65 9.11
C LYS A 903 48.50 2.22 9.42
N ALA A 904 49.44 1.40 9.93
CA ALA A 904 49.17 0.00 10.28
C ALA A 904 48.11 -0.08 11.36
N TYR A 905 47.19 -1.01 11.16
CA TYR A 905 46.16 -1.40 12.15
C TYR A 905 45.89 -2.90 12.01
N ALA A 906 45.80 -3.63 13.13
CA ALA A 906 45.49 -5.06 13.16
C ALA A 906 44.28 -5.32 14.08
N GLY A 907 43.38 -6.17 13.64
CA GLY A 907 42.20 -6.56 14.41
C GLY A 907 40.92 -6.31 13.64
N VAL A 908 39.81 -6.57 14.28
CA VAL A 908 38.46 -6.37 13.70
C VAL A 908 37.90 -5.03 14.18
N ALA A 909 37.53 -4.18 13.27
CA ALA A 909 36.89 -2.89 13.53
C ALA A 909 35.99 -2.49 12.34
N ASP A 910 35.13 -1.51 12.50
CA ASP A 910 34.36 -0.97 11.38
C ASP A 910 35.27 -0.17 10.46
N LEU A 911 35.24 -0.48 9.17
CA LEU A 911 35.83 0.36 8.14
C LEU A 911 34.90 1.53 7.88
N ARG A 912 35.41 2.77 8.03
CA ARG A 912 34.64 3.97 7.74
C ARG A 912 35.32 4.78 6.63
N LEU A 913 34.55 5.15 5.62
CA LEU A 913 34.98 6.02 4.53
C LEU A 913 34.26 7.35 4.68
N LYS A 914 34.94 8.35 5.23
CA LYS A 914 34.40 9.70 5.39
C LYS A 914 34.78 10.56 4.18
N ILE A 915 33.79 11.15 3.53
CA ILE A 915 33.93 11.95 2.32
C ILE A 915 33.70 13.43 2.68
N GLU A 916 34.64 14.28 2.33
CA GLU A 916 34.53 15.71 2.46
C GLU A 916 34.47 16.35 1.06
N GLY A 917 33.38 17.04 0.73
CA GLY A 917 33.03 17.53 -0.60
C GLY A 917 32.18 16.54 -1.40
N LEU A 918 31.92 16.85 -2.67
CA LEU A 918 31.11 16.03 -3.57
C LEU A 918 31.99 14.98 -4.26
N ALA A 919 31.84 13.72 -3.94
CA ALA A 919 32.53 12.61 -4.61
C ALA A 919 31.67 11.34 -4.68
N SER A 920 31.81 10.63 -5.78
CA SER A 920 31.35 9.27 -5.96
C SER A 920 32.45 8.28 -5.57
N VAL A 921 32.08 7.24 -4.78
CA VAL A 921 33.02 6.19 -4.39
C VAL A 921 32.44 4.84 -4.81
N PHE A 922 33.19 4.10 -5.61
CA PHE A 922 32.76 2.83 -6.17
C PHE A 922 33.22 1.65 -5.31
N ARG A 923 34.54 1.58 -5.01
CA ARG A 923 35.12 0.50 -4.22
C ARG A 923 36.42 0.91 -3.51
N VAL A 924 36.76 0.15 -2.49
CA VAL A 924 38.07 0.23 -1.84
C VAL A 924 38.63 -1.17 -1.67
N GLN A 925 39.96 -1.34 -1.83
CA GLN A 925 40.68 -2.59 -1.62
C GLN A 925 41.98 -2.30 -0.89
N PHE A 926 42.29 -3.10 0.11
CA PHE A 926 43.49 -2.96 0.93
C PHE A 926 44.62 -3.87 0.43
N GLY A 927 45.86 -3.42 0.60
CA GLY A 927 47.05 -4.16 0.19
C GLY A 927 48.25 -3.89 1.08
N ALA A 928 49.30 -4.68 0.84
CA ALA A 928 50.53 -4.59 1.59
C ALA A 928 51.36 -3.34 1.22
#